data_d26e283ba03060f29a0c6c2c17919cca
#
_entry.id   d26e283ba03060f29a0c6c2c17919cca
#
_cell.length_a   1.000
_cell.length_b   1.000
_cell.length_c   1.000
_cell.angle_alpha   90.00
_cell.angle_beta   90.00
_cell.angle_gamma   90.00
#
_symmetry.space_group_name_H-M   'P 1'
#
loop_
_entity.id
_entity.type
_entity.pdbx_description
1 polymer ?
#
loop_
_entity_poly.entity_id
_entity_poly.type
_entity_poly.pdbx_seq_one_letter_code
_entity_poly.pdbx_strand_id
1 'polypeptide(L)'
;MDEQTFAQQYMAELNPQQRAAVTAVNGPVLLLAVPGSGKTTVLITRLGYMVQCCGIPPEHILTMTYTVAATQEMRSRFGARFGAALAGRMQFRTINGLSAVVLQYYSRRYQRQQPQLITKESDLTRLLMQIYTQVSDDYPTESTLKELRTAITYIKNMALDEEGIAAIETDLPDLPQLYRLYQAELKRRGWMDYDDQMVYALQILRAAPPVLAHFQQQFSYFCVDESQDTSKIQHEIIALLAGQSRNLFMVGDEDQSIYGFRAAYPQALMEFEKVWPGAQVLLMEQNYRSGSEIVDAANHFVARNRYRRPKVLQAVCGDQGPVEIRRISSREEQITWVFDQIRQGEQLAVLFRNNESALPLIDLCERQGVGYRFKKSDLTFFTDKIVQDVTDLLHFAAAPRNTDLFLRLYYKLGLPIPKRQALYACAQSARSGRPLLEELQRCPDISHRIRRALPDVQAALESLPGKTAAQALDTLRDDAGYGAYLEQKKMDSGKLSILGLLGAQEPSPARLLQRLEELQALLAAHQDPEDAPLILSTIHSSKGLEYDSVVLLDVFDGILPAQLEVCCRTPEDTRHYEEDRRLYYVGMTRARRRLVLFDCPALPSAFTQEVIFNLPEARARREQEAAEAARLRGPTPAPFAPMPAAAPRTLPPVDLKDLAWVGAPVEHVVFGRGTVTEITGRFLTIRFGDGKERRLDGPTVAEHHLLRSLESP
;
A
#
# COMPACT_ATOMS: atom_id res chain seq x y z
N MET A 1 -13.35 43.89 -1.35
CA MET A 1 -12.72 44.00 -2.70
C MET A 1 -13.75 43.54 -3.70
N ASP A 2 -13.89 44.21 -4.88
CA ASP A 2 -14.74 43.69 -5.92
C ASP A 2 -14.07 42.48 -6.64
N GLU A 3 -14.91 41.67 -7.31
CA GLU A 3 -14.45 40.44 -7.97
C GLU A 3 -13.45 40.69 -9.11
N GLN A 4 -13.61 41.80 -9.83
CA GLN A 4 -12.75 42.11 -10.96
C GLN A 4 -11.32 42.46 -10.49
N THR A 5 -11.21 43.27 -9.44
CA THR A 5 -9.93 43.59 -8.80
C THR A 5 -9.27 42.36 -8.21
N PHE A 6 -10.05 41.51 -7.52
CA PHE A 6 -9.53 40.26 -6.98
C PHE A 6 -9.02 39.33 -8.08
N ALA A 7 -9.78 39.18 -9.18
CA ALA A 7 -9.39 38.34 -10.30
C ALA A 7 -8.09 38.82 -10.96
N GLN A 8 -7.91 40.17 -11.11
CA GLN A 8 -6.68 40.72 -11.66
C GLN A 8 -5.48 40.50 -10.73
N GLN A 9 -5.67 40.66 -9.41
CA GLN A 9 -4.58 40.59 -8.47
C GLN A 9 -4.17 39.19 -8.07
N TYR A 10 -5.13 38.27 -7.92
CA TYR A 10 -4.91 36.96 -7.32
C TYR A 10 -5.24 35.76 -8.21
N MET A 11 -5.95 35.97 -9.33
CA MET A 11 -6.38 34.91 -10.21
C MET A 11 -5.82 35.03 -11.65
N ALA A 12 -4.94 36.01 -11.92
CA ALA A 12 -4.42 36.26 -13.28
C ALA A 12 -3.72 35.03 -13.85
N GLU A 13 -2.94 34.32 -13.04
CA GLU A 13 -2.18 33.12 -13.43
C GLU A 13 -2.99 31.83 -13.36
N LEU A 14 -4.23 31.85 -12.84
CA LEU A 14 -5.05 30.67 -12.71
C LEU A 14 -5.69 30.30 -14.05
N ASN A 15 -5.69 29.02 -14.38
CA ASN A 15 -6.42 28.51 -15.55
C ASN A 15 -7.95 28.50 -15.30
N PRO A 16 -8.79 28.28 -16.33
CA PRO A 16 -10.25 28.27 -16.19
C PRO A 16 -10.79 27.27 -15.14
N GLN A 17 -10.21 26.05 -15.05
CA GLN A 17 -10.61 25.05 -14.06
C GLN A 17 -10.30 25.51 -12.64
N GLN A 18 -9.11 26.06 -12.42
CA GLN A 18 -8.72 26.64 -11.13
C GLN A 18 -9.59 27.83 -10.72
N ARG A 19 -9.91 28.73 -11.67
CA ARG A 19 -10.82 29.87 -11.42
C ARG A 19 -12.21 29.40 -11.03
N ALA A 20 -12.77 28.43 -11.74
CA ALA A 20 -14.06 27.84 -11.41
C ALA A 20 -14.08 27.24 -9.98
N ALA A 21 -13.01 26.56 -9.58
CA ALA A 21 -12.89 26.02 -8.24
C ALA A 21 -12.77 27.11 -7.15
N VAL A 22 -12.11 28.24 -7.44
CA VAL A 22 -12.04 29.38 -6.52
C VAL A 22 -13.41 30.01 -6.30
N THR A 23 -14.22 30.18 -7.34
CA THR A 23 -15.48 30.93 -7.29
C THR A 23 -16.69 30.07 -6.90
N ALA A 24 -16.60 28.75 -6.91
CA ALA A 24 -17.68 27.83 -6.49
C ALA A 24 -17.86 27.84 -4.96
N VAL A 25 -18.38 28.92 -4.37
CA VAL A 25 -18.40 29.16 -2.91
C VAL A 25 -19.48 28.37 -2.19
N ASN A 26 -20.68 28.32 -2.71
CA ASN A 26 -21.86 27.79 -2.04
C ASN A 26 -22.20 26.35 -2.47
N GLY A 27 -22.78 25.59 -1.55
CA GLY A 27 -23.20 24.20 -1.76
C GLY A 27 -22.05 23.20 -1.58
N PRO A 28 -22.36 21.90 -1.71
CA PRO A 28 -21.34 20.88 -1.66
C PRO A 28 -20.59 20.80 -3.00
N VAL A 29 -19.26 20.92 -2.96
CA VAL A 29 -18.36 20.88 -4.11
C VAL A 29 -17.26 19.85 -3.86
N LEU A 30 -17.05 18.95 -4.79
CA LEU A 30 -15.92 18.06 -4.88
C LEU A 30 -14.98 18.54 -5.98
N LEU A 31 -13.75 18.88 -5.62
CA LEU A 31 -12.69 19.20 -6.56
C LEU A 31 -11.74 18.00 -6.71
N LEU A 32 -11.81 17.33 -7.83
CA LEU A 32 -10.87 16.27 -8.21
C LEU A 32 -9.66 16.91 -8.88
N ALA A 33 -8.52 16.84 -8.23
CA ALA A 33 -7.34 17.61 -8.61
C ALA A 33 -6.12 16.68 -8.74
N VAL A 34 -5.67 16.48 -9.97
CA VAL A 34 -4.52 15.61 -10.29
C VAL A 34 -3.22 16.08 -9.62
N PRO A 35 -2.18 15.23 -9.53
CA PRO A 35 -0.87 15.64 -9.02
C PRO A 35 -0.35 16.87 -9.76
N GLY A 36 0.29 17.79 -9.04
CA GLY A 36 0.89 18.99 -9.67
C GLY A 36 -0.10 20.00 -10.25
N SER A 37 -1.42 19.90 -10.00
CA SER A 37 -2.43 20.81 -10.53
C SER A 37 -2.62 22.11 -9.73
N GLY A 38 -1.86 22.32 -8.65
CA GLY A 38 -1.93 23.53 -7.83
C GLY A 38 -3.06 23.54 -6.80
N LYS A 39 -3.46 22.36 -6.26
CA LYS A 39 -4.51 22.20 -5.21
C LYS A 39 -4.42 23.25 -4.11
N THR A 40 -3.26 23.36 -3.47
CA THR A 40 -3.05 24.29 -2.35
C THR A 40 -3.19 25.76 -2.77
N THR A 41 -2.71 26.13 -3.95
CA THR A 41 -2.84 27.50 -4.50
C THR A 41 -4.31 27.85 -4.71
N VAL A 42 -5.09 26.94 -5.27
CA VAL A 42 -6.53 27.12 -5.49
C VAL A 42 -7.25 27.26 -4.16
N LEU A 43 -6.99 26.36 -3.20
CA LEU A 43 -7.64 26.40 -1.88
C LEU A 43 -7.33 27.70 -1.14
N ILE A 44 -6.07 28.15 -1.11
CA ILE A 44 -5.67 29.41 -0.48
C ILE A 44 -6.33 30.60 -1.19
N THR A 45 -6.35 30.63 -2.52
CA THR A 45 -6.98 31.73 -3.28
C THR A 45 -8.49 31.76 -3.05
N ARG A 46 -9.15 30.57 -3.00
CA ARG A 46 -10.56 30.43 -2.66
C ARG A 46 -10.88 31.02 -1.28
N LEU A 47 -10.09 30.69 -0.26
CA LEU A 47 -10.27 31.25 1.09
C LEU A 47 -10.16 32.79 1.09
N GLY A 48 -9.21 33.34 0.34
CA GLY A 48 -9.10 34.78 0.14
C GLY A 48 -10.31 35.39 -0.58
N TYR A 49 -10.81 34.72 -1.63
CA TYR A 49 -12.01 35.17 -2.36
C TYR A 49 -13.26 35.16 -1.46
N MET A 50 -13.46 34.09 -0.68
CA MET A 50 -14.58 34.00 0.27
C MET A 50 -14.61 35.13 1.27
N VAL A 51 -13.45 35.54 1.80
CA VAL A 51 -13.35 36.61 2.80
C VAL A 51 -13.43 37.98 2.16
N GLN A 52 -12.66 38.24 1.08
CA GLN A 52 -12.51 39.59 0.53
C GLN A 52 -13.61 39.98 -0.45
N CYS A 53 -14.14 39.05 -1.24
CA CYS A 53 -15.17 39.31 -2.24
C CYS A 53 -16.57 38.97 -1.74
N CYS A 54 -16.72 37.79 -1.10
CA CYS A 54 -18.01 37.34 -0.62
C CYS A 54 -18.36 37.88 0.78
N GLY A 55 -17.43 38.56 1.47
CA GLY A 55 -17.65 39.14 2.80
C GLY A 55 -17.88 38.10 3.92
N ILE A 56 -17.48 36.82 3.71
CA ILE A 56 -17.67 35.78 4.70
C ILE A 56 -16.67 35.99 5.85
N PRO A 57 -17.15 36.06 7.12
CA PRO A 57 -16.25 36.21 8.26
C PRO A 57 -15.26 35.06 8.35
N PRO A 58 -13.95 35.33 8.53
CA PRO A 58 -12.93 34.24 8.57
C PRO A 58 -13.19 33.21 9.64
N GLU A 59 -13.81 33.59 10.75
CA GLU A 59 -14.15 32.72 11.88
C GLU A 59 -15.21 31.66 11.54
N HIS A 60 -16.02 31.91 10.51
CA HIS A 60 -17.06 31.01 10.02
C HIS A 60 -16.55 30.00 8.98
N ILE A 61 -15.27 30.09 8.58
CA ILE A 61 -14.66 29.19 7.63
C ILE A 61 -13.75 28.22 8.37
N LEU A 62 -14.09 26.94 8.37
CA LEU A 62 -13.26 25.87 8.93
C LEU A 62 -12.51 25.14 7.79
N THR A 63 -11.19 25.26 7.80
CA THR A 63 -10.33 24.53 6.85
C THR A 63 -9.63 23.39 7.55
N MET A 64 -9.83 22.19 7.06
CA MET A 64 -9.32 20.94 7.64
C MET A 64 -8.25 20.32 6.76
N THR A 65 -7.17 19.87 7.38
CA THR A 65 -6.05 19.17 6.73
C THR A 65 -5.74 17.88 7.47
N TYR A 66 -4.98 16.99 6.82
CA TYR A 66 -4.62 15.71 7.39
C TYR A 66 -3.59 15.79 8.53
N THR A 67 -2.60 16.72 8.43
CA THR A 67 -1.50 16.84 9.41
C THR A 67 -1.40 18.22 10.02
N VAL A 68 -0.79 18.31 11.21
CA VAL A 68 -0.50 19.58 11.87
C VAL A 68 0.48 20.42 11.02
N ALA A 69 1.48 19.80 10.39
CA ALA A 69 2.41 20.48 9.51
C ALA A 69 1.69 21.15 8.32
N ALA A 70 0.78 20.40 7.64
CA ALA A 70 -0.03 20.95 6.55
C ALA A 70 -0.92 22.13 7.02
N THR A 71 -1.46 22.04 8.25
CA THR A 71 -2.23 23.14 8.86
C THR A 71 -1.39 24.41 9.03
N GLN A 72 -0.16 24.26 9.51
CA GLN A 72 0.77 25.38 9.70
C GLN A 72 1.24 25.97 8.37
N GLU A 73 1.58 25.12 7.41
CA GLU A 73 1.98 25.52 6.06
C GLU A 73 0.87 26.30 5.37
N MET A 74 -0.37 25.80 5.42
CA MET A 74 -1.52 26.47 4.82
C MET A 74 -1.77 27.84 5.45
N ARG A 75 -1.67 27.95 6.79
CA ARG A 75 -1.76 29.22 7.51
C ARG A 75 -0.66 30.20 7.08
N SER A 76 0.58 29.71 6.96
CA SER A 76 1.73 30.52 6.53
C SER A 76 1.56 31.03 5.10
N ARG A 77 1.19 30.16 4.15
CA ARG A 77 0.95 30.51 2.75
C ARG A 77 -0.22 31.50 2.60
N PHE A 78 -1.30 31.30 3.37
CA PHE A 78 -2.43 32.21 3.39
C PHE A 78 -2.00 33.59 3.95
N GLY A 79 -1.23 33.60 5.05
CA GLY A 79 -0.72 34.81 5.66
C GLY A 79 0.23 35.63 4.76
N ALA A 80 1.10 34.93 4.03
CA ALA A 80 2.00 35.50 3.04
C ALA A 80 1.23 36.19 1.89
N ARG A 81 0.07 35.63 1.49
CA ARG A 81 -0.71 36.14 0.35
C ARG A 81 -1.74 37.19 0.73
N PHE A 82 -2.40 37.05 1.90
CA PHE A 82 -3.53 37.87 2.32
C PHE A 82 -3.32 38.62 3.65
N GLY A 83 -2.13 38.51 4.24
CA GLY A 83 -1.74 39.19 5.46
C GLY A 83 -1.90 38.35 6.73
N ALA A 84 -0.93 38.51 7.65
CA ALA A 84 -0.84 37.70 8.88
C ALA A 84 -2.03 37.96 9.84
N ALA A 85 -2.55 39.21 9.89
CA ALA A 85 -3.72 39.52 10.71
C ALA A 85 -4.96 38.75 10.31
N LEU A 86 -5.22 38.56 9.00
CA LEU A 86 -6.32 37.80 8.50
C LEU A 86 -6.09 36.29 8.74
N ALA A 87 -4.88 35.78 8.52
CA ALA A 87 -4.50 34.39 8.79
C ALA A 87 -4.69 34.02 10.27
N GLY A 88 -4.50 34.94 11.19
CA GLY A 88 -4.73 34.74 12.63
C GLY A 88 -6.19 34.51 13.00
N ARG A 89 -7.14 35.02 12.20
CA ARG A 89 -8.58 34.88 12.39
C ARG A 89 -9.13 33.61 11.73
N MET A 90 -8.47 33.06 10.69
CA MET A 90 -8.89 31.87 9.99
C MET A 90 -8.79 30.62 10.88
N GLN A 91 -9.71 29.68 10.72
CA GLN A 91 -9.72 28.42 11.45
C GLN A 91 -9.12 27.30 10.60
N PHE A 92 -7.80 27.10 10.77
CA PHE A 92 -7.07 25.97 10.20
C PHE A 92 -6.86 24.90 11.27
N ARG A 93 -7.35 23.68 11.07
CA ARG A 93 -7.28 22.57 12.05
C ARG A 93 -7.08 21.24 11.37
N THR A 94 -6.54 20.27 12.10
CA THR A 94 -6.73 18.85 11.74
C THR A 94 -8.11 18.40 12.24
N ILE A 95 -8.66 17.33 11.64
CA ILE A 95 -9.97 16.80 12.07
C ILE A 95 -9.86 16.27 13.52
N ASN A 96 -8.74 15.65 13.87
CA ASN A 96 -8.48 15.20 15.24
C ASN A 96 -8.41 16.42 16.20
N GLY A 97 -7.73 17.49 15.82
CA GLY A 97 -7.69 18.74 16.61
C GLY A 97 -9.07 19.37 16.81
N LEU A 98 -9.95 19.29 15.80
CA LEU A 98 -11.35 19.69 15.94
C LEU A 98 -12.09 18.77 16.91
N SER A 99 -11.89 17.47 16.83
CA SER A 99 -12.49 16.48 17.75
C SER A 99 -12.13 16.77 19.20
N ALA A 100 -10.87 17.11 19.49
CA ALA A 100 -10.45 17.55 20.82
C ALA A 100 -11.22 18.79 21.32
N VAL A 101 -11.50 19.77 20.43
CA VAL A 101 -12.31 20.95 20.76
C VAL A 101 -13.75 20.57 21.07
N VAL A 102 -14.34 19.63 20.31
CA VAL A 102 -15.70 19.10 20.58
C VAL A 102 -15.78 18.46 21.98
N LEU A 103 -14.81 17.61 22.31
CA LEU A 103 -14.72 16.97 23.62
C LEU A 103 -14.59 18.02 24.74
N GLN A 104 -13.70 19.00 24.55
CA GLN A 104 -13.48 20.05 25.53
C GLN A 104 -14.74 20.91 25.75
N TYR A 105 -15.43 21.28 24.67
CA TYR A 105 -16.69 22.02 24.76
C TYR A 105 -17.76 21.22 25.51
N TYR A 106 -17.94 19.93 25.16
CA TYR A 106 -18.90 19.03 25.82
C TYR A 106 -18.60 18.92 27.31
N SER A 107 -17.34 18.65 27.68
CA SER A 107 -16.94 18.50 29.07
C SER A 107 -17.20 19.75 29.91
N ARG A 108 -16.87 20.92 29.37
CA ARG A 108 -17.16 22.21 30.05
C ARG A 108 -18.66 22.47 30.18
N ARG A 109 -19.43 22.19 29.12
CA ARG A 109 -20.86 22.47 29.07
C ARG A 109 -21.67 21.59 30.04
N TYR A 110 -21.25 20.32 30.19
CA TYR A 110 -21.96 19.32 30.98
C TYR A 110 -21.21 18.91 32.25
N GLN A 111 -20.12 19.59 32.59
CA GLN A 111 -19.27 19.32 33.77
C GLN A 111 -18.86 17.85 33.86
N ARG A 112 -18.48 17.27 32.71
CA ARG A 112 -18.00 15.89 32.60
C ARG A 112 -16.48 15.85 32.57
N GLN A 113 -15.89 14.91 33.31
CA GLN A 113 -14.45 14.66 33.23
C GLN A 113 -14.09 14.00 31.91
N GLN A 114 -13.06 14.55 31.22
CA GLN A 114 -12.52 13.91 30.03
C GLN A 114 -11.56 12.78 30.42
N PRO A 115 -11.51 11.67 29.63
CA PRO A 115 -10.39 10.76 29.70
C PRO A 115 -9.08 11.46 29.37
N GLN A 116 -8.00 11.02 30.01
CA GLN A 116 -6.67 11.55 29.76
C GLN A 116 -6.11 11.02 28.44
N LEU A 117 -5.63 11.91 27.57
CA LEU A 117 -4.97 11.52 26.33
C LEU A 117 -3.58 10.90 26.61
N ILE A 118 -3.33 9.70 26.10
CA ILE A 118 -2.01 9.07 26.10
C ILE A 118 -1.14 9.79 25.07
N THR A 119 -0.13 10.51 25.54
CA THR A 119 0.82 11.24 24.68
C THR A 119 2.19 10.59 24.65
N LYS A 120 2.51 9.74 25.65
CA LYS A 120 3.78 9.05 25.73
C LYS A 120 3.72 7.70 25.03
N GLU A 121 4.58 7.53 24.02
CA GLU A 121 4.70 6.29 23.25
C GLU A 121 5.00 5.09 24.16
N SER A 122 5.87 5.28 25.15
CA SER A 122 6.24 4.23 26.11
C SER A 122 5.07 3.69 26.94
N ASP A 123 4.07 4.53 27.24
CA ASP A 123 2.90 4.09 28.01
C ASP A 123 1.96 3.26 27.14
N LEU A 124 1.80 3.67 25.86
CA LEU A 124 1.03 2.91 24.88
C LEU A 124 1.68 1.56 24.56
N THR A 125 2.99 1.54 24.31
CA THR A 125 3.74 0.31 24.04
C THR A 125 3.64 -0.67 25.20
N ARG A 126 3.78 -0.18 26.45
CA ARG A 126 3.64 -1.02 27.65
C ARG A 126 2.24 -1.59 27.79
N LEU A 127 1.22 -0.78 27.48
CA LEU A 127 -0.18 -1.22 27.48
C LEU A 127 -0.43 -2.33 26.45
N LEU A 128 0.02 -2.13 25.21
CA LEU A 128 -0.14 -3.12 24.14
C LEU A 128 0.61 -4.43 24.46
N MET A 129 1.83 -4.35 24.99
CA MET A 129 2.59 -5.50 25.45
C MET A 129 1.85 -6.28 26.54
N GLN A 130 1.31 -5.57 27.56
CA GLN A 130 0.55 -6.18 28.64
C GLN A 130 -0.70 -6.90 28.13
N ILE A 131 -1.40 -6.34 27.13
CA ILE A 131 -2.62 -6.93 26.57
C ILE A 131 -2.26 -8.14 25.71
N TYR A 132 -1.24 -8.02 24.88
CA TYR A 132 -0.79 -9.11 24.01
C TYR A 132 -0.41 -10.36 24.81
N THR A 133 0.35 -10.22 25.88
CA THR A 133 0.77 -11.33 26.75
C THR A 133 -0.36 -11.96 27.57
N GLN A 134 -1.57 -11.37 27.60
CA GLN A 134 -2.77 -12.00 28.16
C GLN A 134 -3.48 -12.94 27.18
N VAL A 135 -3.23 -12.77 25.89
CA VAL A 135 -3.89 -13.53 24.81
C VAL A 135 -2.96 -14.56 24.19
N SER A 136 -1.66 -14.28 24.19
CA SER A 136 -0.62 -15.13 23.61
C SER A 136 0.43 -15.55 24.63
N ASP A 137 0.90 -16.79 24.54
CA ASP A 137 2.03 -17.28 25.30
C ASP A 137 3.38 -16.76 24.76
N ASP A 138 3.38 -16.19 23.55
CA ASP A 138 4.58 -15.63 22.94
C ASP A 138 4.78 -14.18 23.35
N TYR A 139 6.05 -13.75 23.46
CA TYR A 139 6.40 -12.34 23.71
C TYR A 139 6.30 -11.55 22.40
N PRO A 140 5.59 -10.40 22.35
CA PRO A 140 5.48 -9.63 21.13
C PRO A 140 6.79 -8.96 20.76
N THR A 141 7.13 -8.97 19.48
CA THR A 141 8.20 -8.14 18.92
C THR A 141 7.72 -6.69 18.74
N GLU A 142 8.64 -5.78 18.48
CA GLU A 142 8.29 -4.39 18.12
C GLU A 142 7.40 -4.33 16.87
N SER A 143 7.70 -5.18 15.89
CA SER A 143 6.87 -5.34 14.66
C SER A 143 5.45 -5.78 15.00
N THR A 144 5.29 -6.77 15.88
CA THR A 144 3.97 -7.27 16.33
C THR A 144 3.16 -6.18 17.04
N LEU A 145 3.81 -5.38 17.90
CA LEU A 145 3.15 -4.28 18.60
C LEU A 145 2.73 -3.16 17.64
N LYS A 146 3.54 -2.90 16.60
CA LYS A 146 3.23 -1.94 15.56
C LYS A 146 2.04 -2.41 14.70
N GLU A 147 2.00 -3.70 14.36
CA GLU A 147 0.87 -4.30 13.65
C GLU A 147 -0.41 -4.20 14.47
N LEU A 148 -0.39 -4.57 15.76
CA LEU A 148 -1.53 -4.44 16.66
C LEU A 148 -2.02 -2.99 16.76
N ARG A 149 -1.12 -2.04 16.87
CA ARG A 149 -1.46 -0.61 16.88
C ARG A 149 -2.13 -0.18 15.57
N THR A 150 -1.60 -0.61 14.44
CA THR A 150 -2.18 -0.31 13.12
C THR A 150 -3.58 -0.90 12.98
N ALA A 151 -3.78 -2.14 13.42
CA ALA A 151 -5.10 -2.79 13.43
C ALA A 151 -6.11 -2.04 14.33
N ILE A 152 -5.71 -1.61 15.53
CA ILE A 152 -6.56 -0.81 16.43
C ILE A 152 -6.95 0.52 15.78
N THR A 153 -5.99 1.22 15.17
CA THR A 153 -6.25 2.47 14.43
C THR A 153 -7.24 2.24 13.29
N TYR A 154 -7.04 1.17 12.51
CA TYR A 154 -7.94 0.80 11.40
C TYR A 154 -9.37 0.54 11.89
N ILE A 155 -9.52 -0.30 12.92
CA ILE A 155 -10.82 -0.63 13.53
C ILE A 155 -11.59 0.64 13.92
N LYS A 156 -10.93 1.56 14.64
CA LYS A 156 -11.56 2.80 15.11
C LYS A 156 -11.91 3.75 13.97
N ASN A 157 -11.00 3.94 13.03
CA ASN A 157 -11.17 4.88 11.94
C ASN A 157 -12.18 4.40 10.88
N MET A 158 -12.34 3.08 10.71
CA MET A 158 -13.38 2.48 9.87
C MET A 158 -14.70 2.27 10.61
N ALA A 159 -14.73 2.53 11.92
CA ALA A 159 -15.89 2.29 12.80
C ALA A 159 -16.44 0.86 12.62
N LEU A 160 -15.55 -0.14 12.69
CA LEU A 160 -15.91 -1.54 12.50
C LEU A 160 -16.68 -2.09 13.71
N ASP A 161 -17.67 -2.93 13.44
CA ASP A 161 -18.35 -3.76 14.41
C ASP A 161 -17.58 -5.07 14.68
N GLU A 162 -18.12 -5.94 15.55
CA GLU A 162 -17.45 -7.20 15.91
C GLU A 162 -17.24 -8.13 14.71
N GLU A 163 -18.18 -8.16 13.76
CA GLU A 163 -18.06 -8.97 12.54
C GLU A 163 -16.96 -8.42 11.63
N GLY A 164 -16.92 -7.10 11.45
CA GLY A 164 -15.87 -6.42 10.68
C GLY A 164 -14.48 -6.60 11.29
N ILE A 165 -14.36 -6.59 12.64
CA ILE A 165 -13.07 -6.86 13.30
C ILE A 165 -12.62 -8.30 13.09
N ALA A 166 -13.54 -9.25 13.18
CA ALA A 166 -13.25 -10.67 12.99
C ALA A 166 -12.87 -11.02 11.53
N ALA A 167 -13.29 -10.19 10.57
CA ALA A 167 -12.97 -10.35 9.15
C ALA A 167 -11.60 -9.79 8.76
N ILE A 168 -10.90 -9.09 9.65
CA ILE A 168 -9.55 -8.57 9.36
C ILE A 168 -8.56 -9.75 9.27
N GLU A 169 -7.93 -9.91 8.12
CA GLU A 169 -6.83 -10.86 7.92
C GLU A 169 -5.56 -10.33 8.59
N THR A 170 -5.01 -11.05 9.56
CA THR A 170 -3.82 -10.67 10.33
C THR A 170 -3.15 -11.89 10.95
N ASP A 171 -1.84 -11.80 11.20
CA ASP A 171 -1.07 -12.80 11.95
C ASP A 171 -1.21 -12.62 13.49
N LEU A 172 -1.95 -11.60 13.95
CA LEU A 172 -2.19 -11.35 15.37
C LEU A 172 -3.11 -12.42 15.98
N PRO A 173 -2.81 -12.91 17.19
CA PRO A 173 -3.68 -13.84 17.87
C PRO A 173 -4.97 -13.14 18.32
N ASP A 174 -6.13 -13.71 18.00
CA ASP A 174 -7.47 -13.24 18.43
C ASP A 174 -7.62 -11.70 18.51
N LEU A 175 -7.51 -11.04 17.34
CA LEU A 175 -7.62 -9.58 17.24
C LEU A 175 -8.90 -9.00 17.91
N PRO A 176 -10.09 -9.63 17.80
CA PRO A 176 -11.27 -9.18 18.52
C PRO A 176 -11.10 -9.16 20.05
N GLN A 177 -10.43 -10.16 20.62
CA GLN A 177 -10.15 -10.20 22.07
C GLN A 177 -9.11 -9.15 22.46
N LEU A 178 -8.03 -9.00 21.70
CA LEU A 178 -7.01 -7.96 21.90
C LEU A 178 -7.64 -6.56 21.91
N TYR A 179 -8.53 -6.27 20.96
CA TYR A 179 -9.21 -4.98 20.87
C TYR A 179 -10.15 -4.73 22.06
N ARG A 180 -10.94 -5.75 22.47
CA ARG A 180 -11.82 -5.63 23.65
C ARG A 180 -11.03 -5.36 24.92
N LEU A 181 -9.92 -6.07 25.13
CA LEU A 181 -9.03 -5.85 26.29
C LEU A 181 -8.42 -4.45 26.27
N TYR A 182 -7.99 -3.98 25.08
CA TYR A 182 -7.45 -2.63 24.90
C TYR A 182 -8.47 -1.56 25.32
N GLN A 183 -9.70 -1.64 24.82
CA GLN A 183 -10.76 -0.69 25.16
C GLN A 183 -11.13 -0.75 26.65
N ALA A 184 -11.22 -1.95 27.22
CA ALA A 184 -11.52 -2.13 28.64
C ALA A 184 -10.44 -1.51 29.53
N GLU A 185 -9.16 -1.68 29.17
CA GLU A 185 -8.04 -1.16 29.96
C GLU A 185 -7.92 0.36 29.85
N LEU A 186 -8.15 0.95 28.66
CA LEU A 186 -8.26 2.41 28.50
C LEU A 186 -9.36 2.99 29.39
N LYS A 187 -10.54 2.38 29.35
CA LYS A 187 -11.68 2.81 30.17
C LYS A 187 -11.37 2.68 31.67
N ARG A 188 -10.76 1.58 32.11
CA ARG A 188 -10.38 1.34 33.51
C ARG A 188 -9.39 2.40 34.02
N ARG A 189 -8.46 2.84 33.18
CA ARG A 189 -7.46 3.86 33.53
C ARG A 189 -7.97 5.30 33.36
N GLY A 190 -9.13 5.49 32.78
CA GLY A 190 -9.62 6.81 32.39
C GLY A 190 -8.77 7.44 31.28
N TRP A 191 -8.24 6.62 30.39
CA TRP A 191 -7.39 7.02 29.28
C TRP A 191 -8.13 7.02 27.95
N MET A 192 -7.59 7.73 26.97
CA MET A 192 -7.97 7.67 25.55
C MET A 192 -6.73 7.84 24.70
N ASP A 193 -6.74 7.26 23.50
CA ASP A 193 -5.75 7.56 22.46
C ASP A 193 -6.22 8.64 21.48
N TYR A 194 -5.42 8.94 20.46
CA TYR A 194 -5.76 9.96 19.47
C TYR A 194 -6.98 9.59 18.61
N ASP A 195 -7.18 8.29 18.33
CA ASP A 195 -8.32 7.82 17.54
C ASP A 195 -9.62 7.87 18.37
N ASP A 196 -9.54 7.61 19.69
CA ASP A 196 -10.67 7.75 20.60
C ASP A 196 -11.22 9.18 20.64
N GLN A 197 -10.38 10.21 20.42
CA GLN A 197 -10.87 11.59 20.33
C GLN A 197 -11.92 11.75 19.22
N MET A 198 -11.69 11.11 18.06
CA MET A 198 -12.62 11.15 16.93
C MET A 198 -13.86 10.30 17.21
N VAL A 199 -13.68 9.10 17.79
CA VAL A 199 -14.81 8.22 18.19
C VAL A 199 -15.74 8.94 19.17
N TYR A 200 -15.18 9.53 20.22
CA TYR A 200 -15.97 10.25 21.22
C TYR A 200 -16.60 11.54 20.67
N ALA A 201 -15.88 12.27 19.81
CA ALA A 201 -16.43 13.45 19.16
C ALA A 201 -17.64 13.09 18.30
N LEU A 202 -17.55 12.04 17.48
CA LEU A 202 -18.66 11.55 16.68
C LEU A 202 -19.87 11.14 17.55
N GLN A 203 -19.63 10.40 18.64
CA GLN A 203 -20.67 9.99 19.58
C GLN A 203 -21.34 11.22 20.22
N ILE A 204 -20.58 12.21 20.66
CA ILE A 204 -21.09 13.45 21.25
C ILE A 204 -21.94 14.23 20.24
N LEU A 205 -21.44 14.40 19.01
CA LEU A 205 -22.17 15.13 17.97
C LEU A 205 -23.49 14.46 17.60
N ARG A 206 -23.55 13.12 17.67
CA ARG A 206 -24.79 12.35 17.45
C ARG A 206 -25.75 12.40 18.64
N ALA A 207 -25.22 12.28 19.87
CA ALA A 207 -26.04 12.12 21.08
C ALA A 207 -26.44 13.45 21.74
N ALA A 208 -25.74 14.56 21.43
CA ALA A 208 -25.95 15.88 22.04
C ALA A 208 -26.27 16.96 20.99
N PRO A 209 -27.52 17.07 20.48
CA PRO A 209 -27.89 18.06 19.48
C PRO A 209 -27.49 19.51 19.80
N PRO A 210 -27.51 19.98 21.07
CA PRO A 210 -27.07 21.34 21.39
C PRO A 210 -25.56 21.54 21.14
N VAL A 211 -24.73 20.51 21.23
CA VAL A 211 -23.29 20.59 20.90
C VAL A 211 -23.12 20.67 19.40
N LEU A 212 -23.81 19.83 18.65
CA LEU A 212 -23.78 19.88 17.18
C LEU A 212 -24.22 21.25 16.67
N ALA A 213 -25.37 21.76 17.17
CA ALA A 213 -25.89 23.06 16.79
C ALA A 213 -24.92 24.22 17.09
N HIS A 214 -24.18 24.15 18.21
CA HIS A 214 -23.16 25.15 18.53
C HIS A 214 -22.07 25.22 17.42
N PHE A 215 -21.53 24.08 17.00
CA PHE A 215 -20.49 24.05 15.95
C PHE A 215 -21.04 24.37 14.57
N GLN A 216 -22.29 24.01 14.26
CA GLN A 216 -22.98 24.36 13.02
C GLN A 216 -23.27 25.88 12.93
N GLN A 217 -23.53 26.54 14.05
CA GLN A 217 -23.68 28.00 14.12
C GLN A 217 -22.32 28.73 14.01
N GLN A 218 -21.28 28.14 14.60
CA GLN A 218 -19.92 28.72 14.54
C GLN A 218 -19.35 28.63 13.14
N PHE A 219 -19.51 27.48 12.45
CA PHE A 219 -18.94 27.25 11.13
C PHE A 219 -20.03 27.08 10.07
N SER A 220 -20.00 27.95 9.08
CA SER A 220 -20.94 27.94 7.94
C SER A 220 -20.31 27.43 6.66
N TYR A 221 -18.98 27.37 6.57
CA TYR A 221 -18.21 26.91 5.42
C TYR A 221 -17.11 25.94 5.85
N PHE A 222 -17.00 24.84 5.14
CA PHE A 222 -16.07 23.76 5.43
C PHE A 222 -15.20 23.50 4.20
N CYS A 223 -13.89 23.54 4.36
CA CYS A 223 -12.93 23.16 3.34
C CYS A 223 -12.09 22.00 3.85
N VAL A 224 -11.97 20.92 3.06
CA VAL A 224 -11.21 19.72 3.40
C VAL A 224 -10.15 19.49 2.33
N ASP A 225 -8.89 19.53 2.71
CA ASP A 225 -7.76 19.22 1.84
C ASP A 225 -7.34 17.76 1.97
N GLU A 226 -6.77 17.19 0.91
CA GLU A 226 -6.33 15.78 0.84
C GLU A 226 -7.44 14.81 1.28
N SER A 227 -8.67 15.05 0.83
CA SER A 227 -9.86 14.32 1.28
C SER A 227 -9.83 12.82 0.96
N GLN A 228 -9.01 12.36 0.02
CA GLN A 228 -8.80 10.95 -0.26
C GLN A 228 -8.09 10.19 0.87
N ASP A 229 -7.41 10.90 1.78
CA ASP A 229 -6.71 10.30 2.93
C ASP A 229 -7.56 10.34 4.21
N THR A 230 -8.74 10.94 4.14
CA THR A 230 -9.67 11.09 5.25
C THR A 230 -10.35 9.74 5.54
N SER A 231 -10.41 9.34 6.82
CA SER A 231 -11.02 8.07 7.23
C SER A 231 -12.55 8.15 7.26
N LYS A 232 -13.22 6.98 7.35
CA LYS A 232 -14.68 6.91 7.39
C LYS A 232 -15.26 7.73 8.55
N ILE A 233 -14.73 7.57 9.77
CA ILE A 233 -15.19 8.32 10.95
C ILE A 233 -15.01 9.83 10.77
N GLN A 234 -13.94 10.26 10.11
CA GLN A 234 -13.68 11.67 9.82
C GLN A 234 -14.69 12.23 8.83
N HIS A 235 -15.03 11.48 7.77
CA HIS A 235 -16.09 11.86 6.83
C HIS A 235 -17.45 11.98 7.53
N GLU A 236 -17.76 11.10 8.48
CA GLU A 236 -19.00 11.17 9.25
C GLU A 236 -19.07 12.42 10.15
N ILE A 237 -17.95 12.79 10.79
CA ILE A 237 -17.85 14.04 11.58
C ILE A 237 -18.07 15.26 10.67
N ILE A 238 -17.40 15.30 9.49
CA ILE A 238 -17.55 16.37 8.51
C ILE A 238 -19.00 16.47 8.04
N ALA A 239 -19.64 15.33 7.74
CA ALA A 239 -21.01 15.28 7.25
C ALA A 239 -22.01 15.82 8.29
N LEU A 240 -21.84 15.49 9.57
CA LEU A 240 -22.68 16.05 10.64
C LEU A 240 -22.51 17.56 10.76
N LEU A 241 -21.28 18.05 10.76
CA LEU A 241 -20.99 19.48 10.93
C LEU A 241 -21.48 20.31 9.73
N ALA A 242 -21.20 19.88 8.52
CA ALA A 242 -21.59 20.56 7.29
C ALA A 242 -23.07 20.38 6.91
N GLY A 243 -23.78 19.44 7.55
CA GLY A 243 -25.13 19.01 7.16
C GLY A 243 -26.17 20.15 7.13
N GLN A 244 -26.05 21.15 8.01
CA GLN A 244 -26.98 22.27 8.08
C GLN A 244 -26.70 23.32 6.96
N SER A 245 -25.46 23.77 6.82
CA SER A 245 -25.12 24.81 5.84
C SER A 245 -24.97 24.25 4.42
N ARG A 246 -24.60 22.99 4.30
CA ARG A 246 -24.23 22.30 3.05
C ARG A 246 -23.09 22.96 2.25
N ASN A 247 -22.40 23.95 2.82
CA ASN A 247 -21.26 24.63 2.16
C ASN A 247 -19.99 23.84 2.47
N LEU A 248 -19.81 22.74 1.76
CA LEU A 248 -18.69 21.83 1.87
C LEU A 248 -17.86 21.84 0.59
N PHE A 249 -16.58 22.13 0.69
CA PHE A 249 -15.62 22.05 -0.39
C PHE A 249 -14.56 21.01 -0.07
N MET A 250 -14.61 19.85 -0.75
CA MET A 250 -13.62 18.81 -0.62
C MET A 250 -12.65 18.83 -1.80
N VAL A 251 -11.35 18.79 -1.49
CA VAL A 251 -10.28 18.69 -2.49
C VAL A 251 -9.57 17.37 -2.32
N GLY A 252 -9.40 16.60 -3.39
CA GLY A 252 -8.72 15.33 -3.32
C GLY A 252 -8.44 14.72 -4.69
N ASP A 253 -7.76 13.60 -4.66
CA ASP A 253 -7.47 12.75 -5.80
C ASP A 253 -7.44 11.29 -5.34
N GLU A 254 -8.46 10.52 -5.66
CA GLU A 254 -8.54 9.11 -5.27
C GLU A 254 -7.41 8.27 -5.85
N ASP A 255 -6.81 8.71 -6.99
CA ASP A 255 -5.63 8.07 -7.57
C ASP A 255 -4.36 8.30 -6.71
N GLN A 256 -4.40 9.21 -5.73
CA GLN A 256 -3.34 9.44 -4.74
C GLN A 256 -3.69 8.90 -3.34
N SER A 257 -4.76 8.12 -3.19
CA SER A 257 -5.10 7.47 -1.93
C SER A 257 -4.21 6.25 -1.71
N ILE A 258 -3.23 6.39 -0.82
CA ILE A 258 -2.20 5.39 -0.50
C ILE A 258 -2.08 5.09 1.00
N TYR A 259 -3.05 5.52 1.80
CA TYR A 259 -3.08 5.30 3.25
C TYR A 259 -4.23 4.39 3.69
N GLY A 260 -4.62 3.41 2.85
CA GLY A 260 -5.64 2.42 3.18
C GLY A 260 -5.33 1.68 4.49
N PHE A 261 -4.05 1.35 4.74
CA PHE A 261 -3.60 0.75 6.00
C PHE A 261 -3.80 1.66 7.24
N ARG A 262 -4.07 2.96 7.06
CA ARG A 262 -4.48 3.92 8.09
C ARG A 262 -5.95 4.26 8.02
N ALA A 263 -6.74 3.41 7.36
CA ALA A 263 -8.17 3.57 7.17
C ALA A 263 -8.58 4.79 6.30
N ALA A 264 -7.75 5.20 5.34
CA ALA A 264 -8.19 6.14 4.31
C ALA A 264 -9.40 5.57 3.56
N TYR A 265 -10.40 6.42 3.33
CA TYR A 265 -11.70 6.00 2.77
C TYR A 265 -12.02 6.77 1.47
N PRO A 266 -11.32 6.49 0.37
CA PRO A 266 -11.53 7.17 -0.92
C PRO A 266 -12.92 6.94 -1.51
N GLN A 267 -13.66 5.92 -1.04
CA GLN A 267 -15.06 5.67 -1.41
C GLN A 267 -15.95 6.89 -1.18
N ALA A 268 -15.64 7.71 -0.17
CA ALA A 268 -16.37 8.95 0.08
C ALA A 268 -16.31 9.93 -1.10
N LEU A 269 -15.19 9.96 -1.85
CA LEU A 269 -15.06 10.77 -3.06
C LEU A 269 -15.85 10.15 -4.21
N MET A 270 -15.84 8.80 -4.31
CA MET A 270 -16.56 8.07 -5.35
C MET A 270 -18.09 8.22 -5.21
N GLU A 271 -18.58 8.30 -3.98
CA GLU A 271 -19.99 8.35 -3.63
C GLU A 271 -20.46 9.75 -3.21
N PHE A 272 -19.65 10.78 -3.50
CA PHE A 272 -19.89 12.13 -2.99
C PHE A 272 -21.28 12.65 -3.33
N GLU A 273 -21.76 12.53 -4.59
CA GLU A 273 -23.08 13.03 -5.01
C GLU A 273 -24.25 12.22 -4.40
N LYS A 274 -23.99 10.97 -3.98
CA LYS A 274 -25.00 10.16 -3.26
C LYS A 274 -25.22 10.70 -1.84
N VAL A 275 -24.11 11.07 -1.16
CA VAL A 275 -24.15 11.64 0.20
C VAL A 275 -24.61 13.09 0.17
N TRP A 276 -24.24 13.82 -0.86
CA TRP A 276 -24.52 15.24 -1.05
C TRP A 276 -25.32 15.49 -2.33
N PRO A 277 -26.64 15.22 -2.34
CA PRO A 277 -27.47 15.46 -3.53
C PRO A 277 -27.38 16.91 -3.99
N GLY A 278 -27.19 17.11 -5.31
CA GLY A 278 -26.97 18.43 -5.90
C GLY A 278 -25.53 18.95 -5.80
N ALA A 279 -24.60 18.11 -5.41
CA ALA A 279 -23.17 18.46 -5.37
C ALA A 279 -22.62 18.77 -6.76
N GLN A 280 -21.71 19.73 -6.83
CA GLN A 280 -20.93 20.04 -8.01
C GLN A 280 -19.60 19.30 -7.97
N VAL A 281 -19.26 18.60 -9.06
CA VAL A 281 -17.94 17.97 -9.23
C VAL A 281 -17.14 18.77 -10.24
N LEU A 282 -15.98 19.26 -9.80
CA LEU A 282 -15.05 20.04 -10.63
C LEU A 282 -13.77 19.24 -10.84
N LEU A 283 -13.12 19.44 -11.97
CA LEU A 283 -11.87 18.79 -12.34
C LEU A 283 -10.73 19.82 -12.43
N MET A 284 -9.53 19.44 -11.98
CA MET A 284 -8.28 20.14 -12.27
C MET A 284 -7.31 19.12 -12.85
N GLU A 285 -7.15 19.15 -14.17
CA GLU A 285 -6.43 18.11 -14.93
C GLU A 285 -5.06 18.56 -15.44
N GLN A 286 -4.74 19.86 -15.37
CA GLN A 286 -3.45 20.40 -15.81
C GLN A 286 -2.37 20.13 -14.76
N ASN A 287 -1.31 19.45 -15.17
CA ASN A 287 -0.13 19.17 -14.35
C ASN A 287 0.98 20.15 -14.71
N TYR A 288 1.37 20.98 -13.71
CA TYR A 288 2.43 21.98 -13.81
C TYR A 288 3.77 21.51 -13.22
N ARG A 289 3.90 20.23 -12.90
CA ARG A 289 5.06 19.65 -12.23
C ARG A 289 5.95 18.87 -13.16
N SER A 290 5.39 17.88 -13.84
CA SER A 290 6.13 16.82 -14.52
C SER A 290 6.18 17.03 -16.02
N GLY A 291 7.25 16.55 -16.65
CA GLY A 291 7.38 16.49 -18.11
C GLY A 291 6.30 15.62 -18.77
N SER A 292 6.06 15.88 -20.06
CA SER A 292 4.96 15.27 -20.81
C SER A 292 5.02 13.76 -20.87
N GLU A 293 6.21 13.15 -20.98
CA GLU A 293 6.35 11.70 -21.05
C GLU A 293 6.06 11.01 -19.73
N ILE A 294 6.47 11.62 -18.59
CA ILE A 294 6.12 11.13 -17.26
C ILE A 294 4.60 11.18 -17.05
N VAL A 295 3.97 12.27 -17.47
CA VAL A 295 2.51 12.44 -17.38
C VAL A 295 1.79 11.41 -18.26
N ASP A 296 2.25 11.19 -19.49
CA ASP A 296 1.66 10.20 -20.40
C ASP A 296 1.78 8.78 -19.84
N ALA A 297 2.97 8.39 -19.36
CA ALA A 297 3.20 7.09 -18.74
C ALA A 297 2.31 6.90 -17.50
N ALA A 298 2.21 7.91 -16.63
CA ALA A 298 1.39 7.87 -15.43
C ALA A 298 -0.11 7.75 -15.75
N ASN A 299 -0.61 8.46 -16.77
CA ASN A 299 -1.99 8.35 -17.25
C ASN A 299 -2.34 6.94 -17.68
N HIS A 300 -1.52 6.34 -18.56
CA HIS A 300 -1.77 5.00 -19.07
C HIS A 300 -1.72 3.97 -17.95
N PHE A 301 -0.85 4.16 -16.99
CA PHE A 301 -0.69 3.25 -15.87
C PHE A 301 -1.87 3.29 -14.91
N VAL A 302 -2.27 4.50 -14.43
CA VAL A 302 -3.35 4.62 -13.44
C VAL A 302 -4.75 4.35 -14.03
N ALA A 303 -4.92 4.54 -15.34
CA ALA A 303 -6.19 4.34 -16.02
C ALA A 303 -6.73 2.89 -15.94
N ARG A 304 -5.86 1.90 -15.59
CA ARG A 304 -6.29 0.50 -15.41
C ARG A 304 -7.00 0.23 -14.09
N ASN A 305 -6.90 1.12 -13.12
CA ASN A 305 -7.67 1.00 -11.89
C ASN A 305 -9.17 1.14 -12.18
N ARG A 306 -9.97 0.29 -11.54
CA ARG A 306 -11.45 0.26 -11.70
C ARG A 306 -12.13 1.21 -10.72
N TYR A 307 -11.55 1.34 -9.50
CA TYR A 307 -12.09 2.18 -8.43
C TYR A 307 -11.53 3.60 -8.54
N ARG A 308 -11.90 4.31 -9.62
CA ARG A 308 -11.52 5.71 -9.88
C ARG A 308 -12.57 6.46 -10.66
N ARG A 309 -12.52 7.80 -10.58
CA ARG A 309 -13.32 8.69 -11.42
C ARG A 309 -12.58 9.00 -12.73
N PRO A 310 -13.27 9.11 -13.87
CA PRO A 310 -12.64 9.50 -15.13
C PRO A 310 -12.01 10.89 -15.04
N LYS A 311 -10.71 10.96 -15.24
CA LYS A 311 -9.92 12.20 -15.36
C LYS A 311 -8.61 11.89 -16.06
N VAL A 312 -8.01 12.90 -16.69
CA VAL A 312 -6.78 12.77 -17.48
C VAL A 312 -5.80 13.87 -17.10
N LEU A 313 -4.56 13.48 -16.75
CA LEU A 313 -3.50 14.45 -16.52
C LEU A 313 -3.08 15.07 -17.85
N GLN A 314 -2.97 16.39 -17.88
CA GLN A 314 -2.52 17.16 -19.04
C GLN A 314 -1.23 17.89 -18.67
N ALA A 315 -0.11 17.52 -19.31
CA ALA A 315 1.17 18.15 -19.05
C ALA A 315 1.21 19.59 -19.57
N VAL A 316 1.63 20.51 -18.74
CA VAL A 316 1.86 21.91 -19.11
C VAL A 316 3.34 22.18 -19.35
N CYS A 317 4.24 21.46 -18.67
CA CYS A 317 5.69 21.68 -18.74
C CYS A 317 6.33 21.26 -20.07
N GLY A 318 5.58 20.63 -20.98
CA GLY A 318 6.15 20.14 -22.24
C GLY A 318 7.10 18.95 -22.04
N ASP A 319 7.93 18.69 -23.05
CA ASP A 319 8.93 17.64 -22.98
C ASP A 319 10.11 18.07 -22.10
N GLN A 320 10.43 17.23 -21.10
CA GLN A 320 11.55 17.40 -20.18
C GLN A 320 12.57 16.26 -20.29
N GLY A 321 12.33 15.30 -21.17
CA GLY A 321 13.14 14.11 -21.38
C GLY A 321 12.34 12.81 -21.15
N PRO A 322 12.92 11.66 -21.56
CA PRO A 322 12.25 10.38 -21.53
C PRO A 322 12.14 9.78 -20.11
N VAL A 323 11.17 8.90 -19.95
CA VAL A 323 11.16 7.94 -18.84
C VAL A 323 12.26 6.92 -19.10
N GLU A 324 13.30 6.94 -18.29
CA GLU A 324 14.46 6.06 -18.48
C GLU A 324 14.19 4.66 -17.96
N ILE A 325 14.32 3.66 -18.85
CA ILE A 325 14.29 2.25 -18.46
C ILE A 325 15.71 1.73 -18.41
N ARG A 326 16.12 1.29 -17.22
CA ARG A 326 17.46 0.69 -17.01
C ARG A 326 17.33 -0.81 -16.86
N ARG A 327 17.81 -1.53 -17.87
CA ARG A 327 17.89 -2.99 -17.81
C ARG A 327 19.04 -3.40 -16.91
N ILE A 328 18.76 -4.27 -15.95
CA ILE A 328 19.69 -4.79 -14.96
C ILE A 328 19.58 -6.32 -14.89
N SER A 329 20.63 -6.97 -14.39
CA SER A 329 20.70 -8.43 -14.26
C SER A 329 20.35 -8.91 -12.85
N SER A 330 20.52 -8.06 -11.84
CA SER A 330 20.31 -8.42 -10.44
C SER A 330 19.84 -7.22 -9.60
N ARG A 331 19.38 -7.51 -8.38
CA ARG A 331 18.97 -6.48 -7.42
C ARG A 331 20.12 -5.60 -6.96
N GLU A 332 21.34 -6.15 -6.85
CA GLU A 332 22.57 -5.44 -6.48
C GLU A 332 22.94 -4.38 -7.50
N GLU A 333 22.66 -4.64 -8.77
CA GLU A 333 22.99 -3.72 -9.86
C GLU A 333 22.23 -2.40 -9.75
N GLN A 334 21.02 -2.38 -9.16
CA GLN A 334 20.30 -1.12 -8.87
C GLN A 334 21.10 -0.24 -7.92
N ILE A 335 21.63 -0.84 -6.84
CA ILE A 335 22.36 -0.14 -5.79
C ILE A 335 23.64 0.47 -6.39
N THR A 336 24.38 -0.34 -7.15
CA THR A 336 25.61 0.09 -7.81
C THR A 336 25.33 1.22 -8.80
N TRP A 337 24.28 1.06 -9.62
CA TRP A 337 23.92 2.08 -10.60
C TRP A 337 23.56 3.42 -9.94
N VAL A 338 22.71 3.41 -8.89
CA VAL A 338 22.37 4.63 -8.15
C VAL A 338 23.60 5.29 -7.57
N PHE A 339 24.48 4.50 -6.96
CA PHE A 339 25.72 5.01 -6.37
C PHE A 339 26.65 5.64 -7.42
N ASP A 340 26.77 5.04 -8.60
CA ASP A 340 27.59 5.57 -9.69
C ASP A 340 27.05 6.90 -10.23
N GLN A 341 25.72 7.08 -10.29
CA GLN A 341 25.11 8.37 -10.66
C GLN A 341 25.48 9.48 -9.66
N ILE A 342 25.42 9.17 -8.35
CA ILE A 342 25.82 10.12 -7.31
C ILE A 342 27.29 10.50 -7.44
N ARG A 343 28.18 9.54 -7.73
CA ARG A 343 29.61 9.80 -7.95
C ARG A 343 29.88 10.67 -9.19
N GLN A 344 28.98 10.67 -10.16
CA GLN A 344 29.01 11.53 -11.34
C GLN A 344 28.46 12.94 -11.05
N GLY A 345 28.03 13.23 -9.83
CA GLY A 345 27.55 14.55 -9.40
C GLY A 345 26.04 14.75 -9.56
N GLU A 346 25.29 13.69 -9.85
CA GLU A 346 23.82 13.75 -9.93
C GLU A 346 23.19 13.90 -8.54
N GLN A 347 22.07 14.62 -8.49
CA GLN A 347 21.20 14.70 -7.31
C GLN A 347 19.97 13.83 -7.55
N LEU A 348 19.76 12.84 -6.71
CA LEU A 348 18.70 11.85 -6.89
C LEU A 348 17.81 11.72 -5.65
N ALA A 349 16.51 11.62 -5.89
CA ALA A 349 15.57 11.07 -4.92
C ALA A 349 15.29 9.59 -5.27
N VAL A 350 15.70 8.70 -4.38
CA VAL A 350 15.46 7.26 -4.51
C VAL A 350 14.25 6.91 -3.64
N LEU A 351 13.19 6.48 -4.30
CA LEU A 351 11.91 6.17 -3.66
C LEU A 351 11.67 4.66 -3.69
N PHE A 352 11.21 4.12 -2.57
CA PHE A 352 10.99 2.69 -2.38
C PHE A 352 9.71 2.42 -1.58
N ARG A 353 9.24 1.15 -1.62
CA ARG A 353 8.05 0.72 -0.88
C ARG A 353 8.33 0.59 0.62
N ASN A 354 9.42 -0.10 0.98
CA ASN A 354 9.79 -0.46 2.34
C ASN A 354 11.12 0.18 2.73
N ASN A 355 11.24 0.63 3.98
CA ASN A 355 12.46 1.30 4.47
C ASN A 355 13.72 0.45 4.37
N GLU A 356 13.59 -0.88 4.53
CA GLU A 356 14.71 -1.82 4.43
C GLU A 356 15.35 -1.85 3.04
N SER A 357 14.63 -1.49 1.98
CA SER A 357 15.19 -1.38 0.62
C SER A 357 16.32 -0.36 0.51
N ALA A 358 16.35 0.63 1.40
CA ALA A 358 17.42 1.62 1.45
C ALA A 358 18.70 1.10 2.11
N LEU A 359 18.64 0.07 2.95
CA LEU A 359 19.76 -0.36 3.79
C LEU A 359 21.03 -0.72 3.01
N PRO A 360 20.96 -1.48 1.89
CA PRO A 360 22.16 -1.78 1.12
C PRO A 360 22.81 -0.52 0.50
N LEU A 361 21.99 0.46 0.09
CA LEU A 361 22.49 1.73 -0.45
C LEU A 361 23.10 2.61 0.65
N ILE A 362 22.45 2.64 1.82
CA ILE A 362 22.98 3.31 3.02
C ILE A 362 24.32 2.70 3.42
N ASP A 363 24.40 1.36 3.47
CA ASP A 363 25.67 0.67 3.79
C ASP A 363 26.80 1.07 2.86
N LEU A 364 26.50 1.16 1.56
CA LEU A 364 27.48 1.58 0.56
C LEU A 364 27.88 3.06 0.73
N CYS A 365 26.91 3.95 1.00
CA CYS A 365 27.19 5.37 1.25
C CYS A 365 28.07 5.56 2.49
N GLU A 366 27.76 4.88 3.60
CA GLU A 366 28.57 4.93 4.84
C GLU A 366 30.00 4.43 4.62
N ARG A 367 30.18 3.33 3.88
CA ARG A 367 31.52 2.79 3.55
C ARG A 367 32.35 3.74 2.70
N GLN A 368 31.70 4.52 1.86
CA GLN A 368 32.36 5.40 0.89
C GLN A 368 32.35 6.89 1.30
N GLY A 369 31.76 7.21 2.46
CA GLY A 369 31.67 8.58 2.97
C GLY A 369 30.81 9.51 2.12
N VAL A 370 29.77 8.99 1.47
CA VAL A 370 28.84 9.76 0.65
C VAL A 370 27.66 10.23 1.52
N GLY A 371 27.39 11.53 1.53
CA GLY A 371 26.26 12.11 2.28
C GLY A 371 24.91 11.71 1.68
N TYR A 372 23.95 11.41 2.54
CA TYR A 372 22.57 11.11 2.17
C TYR A 372 21.60 11.71 3.19
N ARG A 373 20.36 11.95 2.77
CA ARG A 373 19.22 12.30 3.63
C ARG A 373 18.29 11.11 3.71
N PHE A 374 18.03 10.67 4.92
CA PHE A 374 17.13 9.55 5.16
C PHE A 374 16.17 9.92 6.29
N LYS A 375 14.91 10.18 5.94
CA LYS A 375 13.91 10.47 6.95
C LYS A 375 13.80 9.28 7.89
N LYS A 376 14.23 9.45 9.14
CA LYS A 376 14.09 8.45 10.21
C LYS A 376 12.62 8.08 10.33
N SER A 377 12.24 7.02 9.69
CA SER A 377 10.99 6.32 9.93
C SER A 377 11.37 5.03 10.65
N ASP A 378 10.50 4.52 11.49
CA ASP A 378 10.68 3.32 12.30
C ASP A 378 11.37 2.19 11.54
N LEU A 379 12.69 2.09 11.68
CA LEU A 379 13.50 1.00 11.15
C LEU A 379 13.32 -0.21 12.07
N THR A 380 12.20 -0.91 11.90
CA THR A 380 11.93 -2.17 12.62
C THR A 380 12.72 -3.36 12.05
N PHE A 381 13.53 -3.14 10.99
CA PHE A 381 14.31 -4.20 10.36
C PHE A 381 15.19 -4.95 11.36
N PHE A 382 15.97 -4.25 12.17
CA PHE A 382 16.89 -4.87 13.11
C PHE A 382 16.21 -5.60 14.29
N THR A 383 14.96 -5.28 14.57
CA THR A 383 14.13 -5.92 15.60
C THR A 383 13.10 -6.89 15.01
N ASP A 384 13.09 -7.06 13.68
CA ASP A 384 12.21 -7.98 13.00
C ASP A 384 12.54 -9.45 13.32
N LYS A 385 11.49 -10.27 13.42
CA LYS A 385 11.61 -11.67 13.80
C LYS A 385 12.55 -12.48 12.90
N ILE A 386 12.50 -12.25 11.57
CA ILE A 386 13.35 -12.97 10.60
C ILE A 386 14.82 -12.56 10.81
N VAL A 387 15.09 -11.27 10.98
CA VAL A 387 16.45 -10.78 11.21
C VAL A 387 17.01 -11.30 12.54
N GLN A 388 16.18 -11.29 13.59
CA GLN A 388 16.55 -11.86 14.91
C GLN A 388 16.77 -13.37 14.83
N ASP A 389 15.91 -14.10 14.10
CA ASP A 389 16.07 -15.55 13.92
C ASP A 389 17.38 -15.89 13.21
N VAL A 390 17.71 -15.17 12.13
CA VAL A 390 18.98 -15.35 11.40
C VAL A 390 20.17 -15.00 12.29
N THR A 391 20.11 -13.91 13.03
CA THR A 391 21.13 -13.51 14.00
C THR A 391 21.34 -14.59 15.06
N ASP A 392 20.25 -15.10 15.64
CA ASP A 392 20.29 -16.18 16.63
C ASP A 392 20.84 -17.50 16.04
N LEU A 393 20.50 -17.84 14.80
CA LEU A 393 21.01 -19.03 14.09
C LEU A 393 22.52 -18.93 13.84
N LEU A 394 23.01 -17.77 13.42
CA LEU A 394 24.44 -17.52 13.22
C LEU A 394 25.22 -17.59 14.56
N HIS A 395 24.66 -17.02 15.63
CA HIS A 395 25.22 -17.14 16.97
C HIS A 395 25.21 -18.58 17.49
N PHE A 396 24.12 -19.33 17.22
CA PHE A 396 24.02 -20.72 17.63
C PHE A 396 25.03 -21.60 16.90
N ALA A 397 25.27 -21.36 15.61
CA ALA A 397 26.32 -22.06 14.85
C ALA A 397 27.72 -21.87 15.47
N ALA A 398 28.01 -20.67 15.97
CA ALA A 398 29.26 -20.36 16.68
C ALA A 398 29.28 -20.90 18.11
N ALA A 399 28.13 -21.11 18.75
CA ALA A 399 28.00 -21.58 20.13
C ALA A 399 26.98 -22.73 20.25
N PRO A 400 27.28 -23.95 19.73
CA PRO A 400 26.30 -25.05 19.55
C PRO A 400 25.89 -25.73 20.87
N ARG A 401 26.35 -25.21 22.04
CA ARG A 401 25.94 -25.61 23.37
C ARG A 401 25.07 -24.57 24.09
N ASN A 402 24.75 -23.47 23.46
CA ASN A 402 23.93 -22.42 24.06
C ASN A 402 22.44 -22.87 24.10
N THR A 403 22.00 -23.20 25.32
CA THR A 403 20.64 -23.72 25.58
C THR A 403 19.56 -22.67 25.32
N ASP A 404 19.84 -21.41 25.63
CA ASP A 404 18.84 -20.31 25.44
C ASP A 404 18.59 -20.04 23.98
N LEU A 405 19.64 -19.99 23.15
CA LEU A 405 19.52 -19.90 21.70
C LEU A 405 18.78 -21.10 21.13
N PHE A 406 19.15 -22.30 21.54
CA PHE A 406 18.52 -23.52 21.02
C PHE A 406 17.02 -23.57 21.32
N LEU A 407 16.59 -23.18 22.52
CA LEU A 407 15.18 -23.16 22.89
C LEU A 407 14.34 -22.15 22.08
N ARG A 408 14.97 -21.11 21.52
CA ARG A 408 14.32 -20.17 20.60
C ARG A 408 14.32 -20.65 19.15
N LEU A 409 15.18 -21.64 18.80
CA LEU A 409 15.47 -22.01 17.42
C LEU A 409 15.04 -23.43 17.01
N TYR A 410 14.93 -24.39 17.95
CA TYR A 410 14.75 -25.82 17.63
C TYR A 410 13.57 -26.13 16.67
N TYR A 411 12.51 -25.36 16.73
CA TYR A 411 11.32 -25.54 15.88
C TYR A 411 11.40 -24.78 14.53
N LYS A 412 12.49 -24.02 14.32
CA LYS A 412 12.76 -23.22 13.11
C LYS A 412 13.75 -23.91 12.15
N LEU A 413 14.23 -25.09 12.51
CA LEU A 413 15.19 -25.87 11.73
C LEU A 413 14.51 -26.78 10.67
N GLY A 414 13.30 -26.48 10.25
CA GLY A 414 12.56 -27.27 9.27
C GLY A 414 12.16 -28.69 9.74
N LEU A 415 12.41 -29.00 11.01
CA LEU A 415 12.12 -30.30 11.62
C LEU A 415 11.03 -30.16 12.70
N PRO A 416 10.07 -31.08 12.77
CA PRO A 416 9.01 -31.05 13.77
C PRO A 416 9.51 -31.59 15.14
N ILE A 417 10.44 -30.88 15.75
CA ILE A 417 11.05 -31.24 17.04
C ILE A 417 10.10 -30.85 18.18
N PRO A 418 9.62 -31.82 19.00
CA PRO A 418 8.80 -31.50 20.16
C PRO A 418 9.60 -30.80 21.27
N LYS A 419 8.97 -29.86 21.98
CA LYS A 419 9.58 -29.11 23.10
C LYS A 419 10.23 -30.02 24.16
N ARG A 420 9.58 -31.15 24.48
CA ARG A 420 10.11 -32.14 25.41
C ARG A 420 11.48 -32.69 25.00
N GLN A 421 11.67 -32.95 23.69
CA GLN A 421 12.94 -33.47 23.16
C GLN A 421 14.01 -32.37 23.14
N ALA A 422 13.65 -31.13 22.85
CA ALA A 422 14.56 -30.00 22.95
C ALA A 422 15.06 -29.80 24.40
N LEU A 423 14.16 -29.87 25.39
CA LEU A 423 14.53 -29.80 26.82
C LEU A 423 15.38 -30.96 27.24
N TYR A 424 15.12 -32.19 26.71
CA TYR A 424 16.00 -33.35 26.96
C TYR A 424 17.42 -33.07 26.44
N ALA A 425 17.57 -32.59 25.21
CA ALA A 425 18.88 -32.25 24.64
C ALA A 425 19.62 -31.18 25.50
N CYS A 426 18.93 -30.17 26.00
CA CYS A 426 19.48 -29.16 26.88
C CYS A 426 20.03 -29.79 28.20
N ALA A 427 19.22 -30.65 28.83
CA ALA A 427 19.62 -31.32 30.08
C ALA A 427 20.82 -32.26 29.89
N GLN A 428 20.89 -32.96 28.76
CA GLN A 428 21.99 -33.87 28.44
C GLN A 428 23.27 -33.10 28.06
N SER A 429 23.16 -32.05 27.23
CA SER A 429 24.28 -31.22 26.82
C SER A 429 24.97 -30.55 28.03
N ALA A 430 24.19 -30.10 29.02
CA ALA A 430 24.73 -29.56 30.28
C ALA A 430 25.55 -30.58 31.09
N ARG A 431 25.24 -31.87 30.97
CA ARG A 431 25.95 -32.99 31.67
C ARG A 431 27.14 -33.52 30.87
N SER A 432 26.98 -33.66 29.57
CA SER A 432 27.97 -34.31 28.70
C SER A 432 29.00 -33.35 28.12
N GLY A 433 28.68 -32.06 28.06
CA GLY A 433 29.46 -31.04 27.35
C GLY A 433 29.41 -31.13 25.81
N ARG A 434 28.51 -31.96 25.25
CA ARG A 434 28.35 -32.12 23.78
C ARG A 434 27.43 -31.09 23.19
N PRO A 435 27.51 -30.82 21.85
CA PRO A 435 26.59 -30.00 21.14
C PRO A 435 25.13 -30.47 21.28
N LEU A 436 24.19 -29.51 21.31
CA LEU A 436 22.79 -29.77 21.57
C LEU A 436 22.14 -30.66 20.49
N LEU A 437 22.51 -30.52 19.22
CA LEU A 437 21.98 -31.34 18.13
C LEU A 437 22.49 -32.80 18.22
N GLU A 438 23.71 -33.03 18.67
CA GLU A 438 24.20 -34.37 18.94
C GLU A 438 23.43 -35.06 20.08
N GLU A 439 23.13 -34.34 21.17
CA GLU A 439 22.33 -34.88 22.27
C GLU A 439 20.87 -35.09 21.84
N LEU A 440 20.33 -34.23 20.97
CA LEU A 440 19.02 -34.42 20.38
C LEU A 440 18.97 -35.70 19.54
N GLN A 441 20.01 -35.98 18.73
CA GLN A 441 20.10 -37.21 17.93
C GLN A 441 20.09 -38.50 18.78
N ARG A 442 20.62 -38.40 20.01
CA ARG A 442 20.68 -39.49 21.01
C ARG A 442 19.41 -39.62 21.85
N CYS A 443 18.44 -38.70 21.68
CA CYS A 443 17.19 -38.76 22.44
C CYS A 443 16.43 -40.06 22.10
N PRO A 444 16.08 -40.89 23.14
CA PRO A 444 15.42 -42.19 22.90
C PRO A 444 14.14 -42.08 22.12
N ASP A 445 13.33 -41.08 22.40
CA ASP A 445 11.99 -40.88 21.85
C ASP A 445 11.97 -40.07 20.55
N ILE A 446 13.13 -39.78 19.94
CA ILE A 446 13.17 -39.01 18.70
C ILE A 446 12.62 -39.84 17.53
N SER A 447 11.76 -39.23 16.71
CA SER A 447 11.20 -39.91 15.54
C SER A 447 12.28 -40.28 14.51
N HIS A 448 12.08 -41.39 13.79
CA HIS A 448 13.01 -41.82 12.75
C HIS A 448 13.24 -40.75 11.69
N ARG A 449 12.21 -39.97 11.33
CA ARG A 449 12.29 -38.89 10.37
C ARG A 449 13.26 -37.79 10.84
N ILE A 450 13.13 -37.33 12.10
CA ILE A 450 14.01 -36.32 12.67
C ILE A 450 15.44 -36.86 12.78
N ARG A 451 15.60 -38.09 13.30
CA ARG A 451 16.93 -38.74 13.47
C ARG A 451 17.69 -38.84 12.16
N ARG A 452 16.98 -39.07 11.03
CA ARG A 452 17.60 -39.19 9.71
C ARG A 452 18.01 -37.81 9.14
N ALA A 453 17.21 -36.77 9.34
CA ALA A 453 17.46 -35.44 8.76
C ALA A 453 18.40 -34.57 9.65
N LEU A 454 18.49 -34.86 10.95
CA LEU A 454 19.26 -34.06 11.90
C LEU A 454 20.75 -33.93 11.58
N PRO A 455 21.46 -34.98 11.09
CA PRO A 455 22.86 -34.87 10.70
C PRO A 455 23.11 -33.84 9.59
N ASP A 456 22.22 -33.74 8.61
CA ASP A 456 22.35 -32.79 7.51
C ASP A 456 22.19 -31.35 8.02
N VAL A 457 21.19 -31.09 8.86
CA VAL A 457 20.99 -29.79 9.52
C VAL A 457 22.18 -29.43 10.43
N GLN A 458 22.69 -30.40 11.16
CA GLN A 458 23.88 -30.19 12.01
C GLN A 458 25.11 -29.84 11.16
N ALA A 459 25.40 -30.59 10.10
CA ALA A 459 26.50 -30.32 9.19
C ALA A 459 26.38 -28.95 8.51
N ALA A 460 25.14 -28.57 8.11
CA ALA A 460 24.87 -27.25 7.57
C ALA A 460 25.26 -26.15 8.57
N LEU A 461 24.77 -26.21 9.81
CA LEU A 461 25.08 -25.22 10.85
C LEU A 461 26.58 -25.19 11.24
N GLU A 462 27.23 -26.36 11.34
CA GLU A 462 28.66 -26.48 11.63
C GLU A 462 29.54 -25.90 10.52
N SER A 463 29.04 -25.85 9.27
CA SER A 463 29.77 -25.31 8.14
C SER A 463 29.74 -23.78 8.08
N LEU A 464 28.80 -23.10 8.76
CA LEU A 464 28.56 -21.64 8.64
C LEU A 464 29.78 -20.78 8.99
N PRO A 465 30.54 -21.05 10.06
CA PRO A 465 31.69 -20.20 10.43
C PRO A 465 32.80 -20.16 9.37
N GLY A 466 32.88 -21.17 8.50
CA GLY A 466 33.87 -21.26 7.42
C GLY A 466 33.42 -20.67 6.08
N LYS A 467 32.22 -20.16 6.00
CA LYS A 467 31.62 -19.60 4.78
C LYS A 467 31.67 -18.08 4.76
N THR A 468 31.53 -17.48 3.56
CA THR A 468 31.21 -16.06 3.47
C THR A 468 29.80 -15.80 4.04
N ALA A 469 29.50 -14.56 4.39
CA ALA A 469 28.19 -14.24 4.97
C ALA A 469 27.04 -14.59 4.00
N ALA A 470 27.17 -14.30 2.71
CA ALA A 470 26.18 -14.65 1.70
C ALA A 470 25.96 -16.17 1.61
N GLN A 471 27.06 -16.96 1.53
CA GLN A 471 26.97 -18.42 1.51
C GLN A 471 26.35 -19.01 2.79
N ALA A 472 26.61 -18.39 3.93
CA ALA A 472 26.03 -18.80 5.19
C ALA A 472 24.52 -18.56 5.23
N LEU A 473 24.05 -17.42 4.71
CA LEU A 473 22.63 -17.09 4.60
C LEU A 473 21.89 -18.07 3.66
N ASP A 474 22.50 -18.38 2.51
CA ASP A 474 21.95 -19.41 1.61
C ASP A 474 21.87 -20.77 2.28
N THR A 475 22.93 -21.18 3.00
CA THR A 475 22.93 -22.44 3.74
C THR A 475 21.85 -22.46 4.85
N LEU A 476 21.65 -21.36 5.57
CA LEU A 476 20.56 -21.26 6.53
C LEU A 476 19.19 -21.44 5.89
N ARG A 477 18.97 -20.80 4.74
CA ARG A 477 17.72 -20.89 4.01
C ARG A 477 17.48 -22.32 3.49
N ASP A 478 18.45 -22.88 2.78
CA ASP A 478 18.25 -24.06 1.95
C ASP A 478 18.58 -25.38 2.69
N ASP A 479 19.68 -25.42 3.45
CA ASP A 479 20.20 -26.65 4.06
C ASP A 479 19.86 -26.79 5.54
N ALA A 480 19.84 -25.68 6.31
CA ALA A 480 19.52 -25.74 7.74
C ALA A 480 18.00 -25.73 8.03
N GLY A 481 17.16 -25.64 6.98
CA GLY A 481 15.71 -25.77 7.04
C GLY A 481 14.96 -24.51 7.43
N TYR A 482 15.61 -23.37 7.56
CA TYR A 482 14.95 -22.10 7.91
C TYR A 482 14.01 -21.62 6.81
N GLY A 483 14.37 -21.78 5.53
CA GLY A 483 13.49 -21.46 4.41
C GLY A 483 12.18 -22.27 4.44
N ALA A 484 12.27 -23.58 4.70
CA ALA A 484 11.08 -24.44 4.85
C ALA A 484 10.19 -24.01 6.04
N TYR A 485 10.78 -23.51 7.13
CA TYR A 485 10.04 -22.94 8.25
C TYR A 485 9.29 -21.66 7.83
N LEU A 486 9.94 -20.73 7.10
CA LEU A 486 9.31 -19.51 6.60
C LEU A 486 8.13 -19.82 5.66
N GLU A 487 8.30 -20.76 4.72
CA GLU A 487 7.24 -21.20 3.82
C GLU A 487 6.05 -21.81 4.56
N GLN A 488 6.32 -22.71 5.52
CA GLN A 488 5.29 -23.32 6.35
C GLN A 488 4.49 -22.30 7.13
N LYS A 489 5.15 -21.22 7.60
CA LYS A 489 4.52 -20.12 8.34
C LYS A 489 3.97 -19.03 7.44
N LYS A 490 4.12 -19.13 6.12
CA LYS A 490 3.74 -18.11 5.13
C LYS A 490 4.37 -16.73 5.45
N MET A 491 5.59 -16.71 5.99
CA MET A 491 6.29 -15.47 6.32
C MET A 491 6.98 -14.91 5.08
N ASP A 492 6.96 -13.58 4.93
CA ASP A 492 7.64 -12.89 3.84
C ASP A 492 9.18 -12.97 3.99
N SER A 493 9.84 -13.55 2.99
CA SER A 493 11.31 -13.69 2.95
C SER A 493 12.05 -12.43 2.47
N GLY A 494 11.37 -11.33 2.23
CA GLY A 494 11.96 -10.08 1.72
C GLY A 494 13.12 -9.56 2.57
N LYS A 495 13.01 -9.70 3.90
CA LYS A 495 14.09 -9.29 4.84
C LYS A 495 15.33 -10.19 4.75
N LEU A 496 15.14 -11.49 4.47
CA LEU A 496 16.26 -12.40 4.24
C LEU A 496 17.04 -12.00 2.97
N SER A 497 16.33 -11.54 1.94
CA SER A 497 16.95 -11.01 0.72
C SER A 497 17.78 -9.73 1.00
N ILE A 498 17.30 -8.82 1.86
CA ILE A 498 18.09 -7.64 2.29
C ILE A 498 19.33 -8.06 3.07
N LEU A 499 19.21 -9.04 3.97
CA LEU A 499 20.38 -9.61 4.67
C LEU A 499 21.39 -10.20 3.68
N GLY A 500 20.90 -10.85 2.60
CA GLY A 500 21.75 -11.36 1.52
C GLY A 500 22.55 -10.24 0.83
N LEU A 501 21.90 -9.11 0.51
CA LEU A 501 22.58 -7.95 -0.09
C LEU A 501 23.65 -7.36 0.83
N LEU A 502 23.35 -7.21 2.12
CA LEU A 502 24.34 -6.75 3.13
C LEU A 502 25.45 -7.78 3.32
N GLY A 503 25.10 -9.06 3.36
CA GLY A 503 26.04 -10.17 3.52
C GLY A 503 26.97 -10.35 2.33
N ALA A 504 26.59 -9.96 1.13
CA ALA A 504 27.45 -10.03 -0.06
C ALA A 504 28.73 -9.20 0.08
N GLN A 505 28.70 -8.16 0.91
CA GLN A 505 29.83 -7.28 1.20
C GLN A 505 30.70 -7.78 2.37
N GLU A 506 30.32 -8.88 3.06
CA GLU A 506 30.96 -9.32 4.28
C GLU A 506 31.68 -10.67 4.10
N PRO A 507 32.96 -10.75 4.56
CA PRO A 507 33.77 -11.95 4.37
C PRO A 507 33.33 -13.15 5.24
N SER A 508 32.55 -12.91 6.30
CA SER A 508 32.14 -13.97 7.24
C SER A 508 30.82 -13.62 7.93
N PRO A 509 30.10 -14.63 8.46
CA PRO A 509 28.90 -14.41 9.28
C PRO A 509 29.14 -13.50 10.50
N ALA A 510 30.26 -13.68 11.19
CA ALA A 510 30.62 -12.86 12.35
C ALA A 510 30.78 -11.37 11.95
N ARG A 511 31.35 -11.09 10.78
CA ARG A 511 31.48 -9.73 10.30
C ARG A 511 30.14 -9.14 9.89
N LEU A 512 29.22 -9.94 9.31
CA LEU A 512 27.86 -9.50 9.03
C LEU A 512 27.11 -9.10 10.33
N LEU A 513 27.19 -9.94 11.37
CA LEU A 513 26.57 -9.63 12.66
C LEU A 513 27.09 -8.30 13.23
N GLN A 514 28.40 -8.12 13.23
CA GLN A 514 29.02 -6.85 13.66
C GLN A 514 28.55 -5.68 12.78
N ARG A 515 28.45 -5.86 11.45
CA ARG A 515 28.02 -4.80 10.54
C ARG A 515 26.56 -4.40 10.77
N LEU A 516 25.69 -5.34 11.08
CA LEU A 516 24.28 -5.04 11.41
C LEU A 516 24.19 -4.16 12.67
N GLU A 517 24.99 -4.44 13.71
CA GLU A 517 25.07 -3.60 14.92
C GLU A 517 25.63 -2.20 14.61
N GLU A 518 26.70 -2.12 13.79
CA GLU A 518 27.28 -0.85 13.33
C GLU A 518 26.25 -0.01 12.56
N LEU A 519 25.54 -0.62 11.60
CA LEU A 519 24.50 0.07 10.81
C LEU A 519 23.35 0.56 11.68
N GLN A 520 22.90 -0.24 12.64
CA GLN A 520 21.87 0.16 13.58
C GLN A 520 22.31 1.39 14.38
N ALA A 521 23.55 1.40 14.88
CA ALA A 521 24.12 2.51 15.64
C ALA A 521 24.30 3.76 14.77
N LEU A 522 24.82 3.62 13.54
CA LEU A 522 24.98 4.71 12.56
C LEU A 522 23.65 5.37 12.24
N LEU A 523 22.63 4.57 11.93
CA LEU A 523 21.29 5.09 11.63
C LEU A 523 20.65 5.76 12.84
N ALA A 524 20.87 5.27 14.06
CA ALA A 524 20.38 5.92 15.27
C ALA A 524 21.01 7.30 15.49
N ALA A 525 22.29 7.46 15.13
CA ALA A 525 23.06 8.71 15.26
C ALA A 525 22.95 9.63 14.03
N HIS A 526 22.44 9.13 12.90
CA HIS A 526 22.41 9.85 11.62
C HIS A 526 21.69 11.20 11.73
N GLN A 527 22.27 12.23 11.13
CA GLN A 527 21.70 13.55 10.95
C GLN A 527 21.71 13.88 9.45
N ASP A 528 20.59 14.34 8.93
CA ASP A 528 20.44 14.66 7.52
C ASP A 528 21.28 15.89 7.13
N PRO A 529 22.30 15.78 6.26
CA PRO A 529 23.01 16.94 5.73
C PRO A 529 22.09 17.77 4.82
N GLU A 530 22.18 19.11 4.90
CA GLU A 530 21.34 19.98 4.07
C GLU A 530 21.60 19.80 2.55
N ASP A 531 22.87 19.62 2.15
CA ASP A 531 23.30 19.53 0.76
C ASP A 531 23.60 18.10 0.29
N ALA A 532 22.96 17.10 0.89
CA ALA A 532 23.16 15.72 0.47
C ALA A 532 22.71 15.48 -0.98
N PRO A 533 23.53 14.85 -1.82
CA PRO A 533 23.16 14.56 -3.21
C PRO A 533 22.09 13.46 -3.32
N LEU A 534 21.91 12.68 -2.28
CA LEU A 534 21.01 11.54 -2.24
C LEU A 534 19.90 11.74 -1.21
N ILE A 535 18.65 11.61 -1.67
CA ILE A 535 17.47 11.61 -0.81
C ILE A 535 16.85 10.22 -0.86
N LEU A 536 16.78 9.56 0.30
CA LEU A 536 16.19 8.24 0.48
C LEU A 536 14.84 8.38 1.17
N SER A 537 13.77 7.93 0.55
CA SER A 537 12.42 8.06 1.12
C SER A 537 11.50 6.93 0.68
N THR A 538 10.59 6.51 1.53
CA THR A 538 9.48 5.70 1.04
C THR A 538 8.59 6.52 0.12
N ILE A 539 7.94 5.88 -0.85
CA ILE A 539 6.95 6.54 -1.71
C ILE A 539 5.86 7.21 -0.85
N HIS A 540 5.44 6.57 0.25
CA HIS A 540 4.47 7.15 1.18
C HIS A 540 4.95 8.47 1.80
N SER A 541 6.20 8.52 2.25
CA SER A 541 6.78 9.72 2.87
C SER A 541 7.09 10.83 1.86
N SER A 542 7.20 10.50 0.57
CA SER A 542 7.41 11.45 -0.52
C SER A 542 6.11 12.11 -1.01
N LYS A 543 4.94 11.67 -0.51
CA LYS A 543 3.66 12.28 -0.88
C LYS A 543 3.63 13.77 -0.51
N GLY A 544 3.19 14.61 -1.44
CA GLY A 544 3.23 16.07 -1.31
C GLY A 544 4.57 16.70 -1.70
N LEU A 545 5.67 15.93 -1.75
CA LEU A 545 6.97 16.41 -2.18
C LEU A 545 7.15 16.23 -3.70
N GLU A 546 8.23 16.82 -4.24
CA GLU A 546 8.60 16.72 -5.66
C GLU A 546 10.11 16.88 -5.81
N TYR A 547 10.68 16.22 -6.81
CA TYR A 547 12.12 16.15 -7.05
C TYR A 547 12.40 16.25 -8.55
N ASP A 548 13.54 16.81 -8.92
CA ASP A 548 13.92 16.92 -10.33
C ASP A 548 14.18 15.54 -10.94
N SER A 549 14.89 14.68 -10.23
CA SER A 549 15.21 13.30 -10.66
C SER A 549 14.73 12.29 -9.61
N VAL A 550 13.94 11.31 -10.04
CA VAL A 550 13.41 10.23 -9.21
C VAL A 550 13.83 8.88 -9.74
N VAL A 551 14.29 8.02 -8.85
CA VAL A 551 14.57 6.60 -9.11
C VAL A 551 13.59 5.78 -8.27
N LEU A 552 12.85 4.87 -8.88
CA LEU A 552 12.02 3.90 -8.15
C LEU A 552 12.84 2.63 -7.93
N LEU A 553 13.14 2.35 -6.65
CA LEU A 553 13.99 1.24 -6.22
C LEU A 553 13.11 0.05 -5.76
N ASP A 554 13.59 -1.17 -6.00
CA ASP A 554 12.94 -2.41 -5.54
C ASP A 554 11.48 -2.58 -6.00
N VAL A 555 11.20 -2.17 -7.22
CA VAL A 555 9.90 -2.42 -7.85
C VAL A 555 9.93 -3.79 -8.51
N PHE A 556 9.61 -4.82 -7.75
CA PHE A 556 9.55 -6.23 -8.18
C PHE A 556 8.25 -6.86 -7.70
N ASP A 557 7.77 -7.86 -8.43
CA ASP A 557 6.62 -8.66 -8.00
C ASP A 557 6.88 -9.31 -6.64
N GLY A 558 5.95 -9.16 -5.71
CA GLY A 558 6.10 -9.54 -4.31
C GLY A 558 6.57 -8.39 -3.39
N ILE A 559 7.06 -7.25 -3.94
CA ILE A 559 7.39 -6.04 -3.18
C ILE A 559 6.48 -4.89 -3.59
N LEU A 560 6.46 -4.55 -4.87
CA LEU A 560 5.55 -3.57 -5.46
C LEU A 560 5.27 -3.95 -6.94
N PRO A 561 4.12 -4.58 -7.21
CA PRO A 561 3.02 -4.91 -6.29
C PRO A 561 3.39 -6.02 -5.29
N ALA A 562 2.79 -5.97 -4.10
CA ALA A 562 2.94 -7.03 -3.10
C ALA A 562 2.26 -8.34 -3.53
N GLN A 563 1.20 -8.26 -4.31
CA GLN A 563 0.45 -9.38 -4.87
C GLN A 563 0.21 -9.17 -6.36
N LEU A 564 0.25 -10.23 -7.16
CA LEU A 564 -0.06 -10.15 -8.58
C LEU A 564 -1.57 -10.04 -8.85
N GLU A 565 -1.96 -9.33 -9.91
CA GLU A 565 -3.37 -9.18 -10.32
C GLU A 565 -4.08 -10.52 -10.51
N VAL A 566 -3.39 -11.52 -11.07
CA VAL A 566 -3.94 -12.87 -11.29
C VAL A 566 -4.24 -13.62 -9.99
N CYS A 567 -3.69 -13.18 -8.87
CA CYS A 567 -3.95 -13.74 -7.54
C CYS A 567 -5.14 -13.08 -6.84
N CYS A 568 -5.62 -11.94 -7.33
CA CYS A 568 -6.76 -11.23 -6.75
C CYS A 568 -8.05 -12.02 -6.99
N ARG A 569 -8.60 -12.58 -5.93
CA ARG A 569 -9.81 -13.40 -5.98
C ARG A 569 -11.04 -12.72 -5.38
N THR A 570 -10.80 -11.76 -4.49
CA THR A 570 -11.85 -10.99 -3.81
C THR A 570 -11.84 -9.53 -4.27
N PRO A 571 -12.93 -8.78 -4.07
CA PRO A 571 -12.94 -7.33 -4.28
C PRO A 571 -11.93 -6.60 -3.38
N GLU A 572 -11.55 -7.19 -2.24
CA GLU A 572 -10.58 -6.64 -1.32
C GLU A 572 -9.16 -6.82 -1.85
N ASP A 573 -8.80 -8.01 -2.33
CA ASP A 573 -7.52 -8.23 -3.04
C ASP A 573 -7.35 -7.23 -4.19
N THR A 574 -8.42 -7.02 -4.98
CA THR A 574 -8.40 -6.07 -6.09
C THR A 574 -8.15 -4.64 -5.59
N ARG A 575 -8.75 -4.23 -4.47
CA ARG A 575 -8.52 -2.90 -3.89
C ARG A 575 -7.09 -2.73 -3.40
N HIS A 576 -6.50 -3.74 -2.76
CA HIS A 576 -5.10 -3.72 -2.32
C HIS A 576 -4.14 -3.64 -3.51
N TYR A 577 -4.37 -4.44 -4.56
CA TYR A 577 -3.59 -4.35 -5.79
C TYR A 577 -3.69 -2.97 -6.46
N GLU A 578 -4.90 -2.39 -6.52
CA GLU A 578 -5.10 -1.04 -7.04
C GLU A 578 -4.49 0.04 -6.12
N GLU A 579 -4.37 -0.21 -4.81
CA GLU A 579 -3.65 0.68 -3.88
C GLU A 579 -2.14 0.65 -4.14
N ASP A 580 -1.55 -0.52 -4.38
CA ASP A 580 -0.15 -0.64 -4.79
C ASP A 580 0.08 0.06 -6.14
N ARG A 581 -0.88 -0.03 -7.08
CA ARG A 581 -0.82 0.71 -8.34
C ARG A 581 -0.86 2.23 -8.11
N ARG A 582 -1.73 2.72 -7.22
CA ARG A 582 -1.72 4.13 -6.81
C ARG A 582 -0.41 4.54 -6.16
N LEU A 583 0.17 3.67 -5.35
CA LEU A 583 1.46 3.93 -4.72
C LEU A 583 2.57 4.12 -5.76
N TYR A 584 2.64 3.23 -6.74
CA TYR A 584 3.59 3.35 -7.84
C TYR A 584 3.35 4.62 -8.67
N TYR A 585 2.10 4.92 -9.00
CA TYR A 585 1.69 6.16 -9.67
C TYR A 585 2.11 7.42 -8.88
N VAL A 586 1.93 7.42 -7.57
CA VAL A 586 2.41 8.50 -6.70
C VAL A 586 3.92 8.63 -6.81
N GLY A 587 4.67 7.53 -6.79
CA GLY A 587 6.13 7.51 -6.99
C GLY A 587 6.54 8.15 -8.31
N MET A 588 5.93 7.73 -9.43
CA MET A 588 6.19 8.29 -10.76
C MET A 588 5.96 9.80 -10.80
N THR A 589 4.83 10.27 -10.24
CA THR A 589 4.40 11.68 -10.27
C THR A 589 5.15 12.58 -9.27
N ARG A 590 6.16 12.05 -8.55
CA ARG A 590 7.10 12.87 -7.77
C ARG A 590 8.18 13.48 -8.65
N ALA A 591 8.47 12.89 -9.80
CA ALA A 591 9.47 13.36 -10.73
C ALA A 591 9.00 14.60 -11.49
N ARG A 592 9.88 15.61 -11.57
CA ARG A 592 9.66 16.79 -12.40
C ARG A 592 10.21 16.57 -13.82
N ARG A 593 11.46 16.11 -13.93
CA ARG A 593 12.21 16.05 -15.19
C ARG A 593 12.62 14.64 -15.57
N ARG A 594 13.17 13.88 -14.62
CA ARG A 594 13.76 12.57 -14.87
C ARG A 594 13.13 11.51 -14.00
N LEU A 595 12.63 10.46 -14.62
CA LEU A 595 12.13 9.26 -13.94
C LEU A 595 12.91 8.06 -14.43
N VAL A 596 13.51 7.31 -13.49
CA VAL A 596 14.29 6.10 -13.78
C VAL A 596 13.58 4.90 -13.18
N LEU A 597 13.34 3.89 -14.00
CA LEU A 597 12.74 2.61 -13.65
C LEU A 597 13.71 1.48 -14.01
N PHE A 598 13.76 0.44 -13.17
CA PHE A 598 14.60 -0.74 -13.43
C PHE A 598 13.79 -1.88 -14.03
N ASP A 599 14.31 -2.45 -15.13
CA ASP A 599 13.82 -3.68 -15.74
C ASP A 599 14.80 -4.82 -15.44
N CYS A 600 14.41 -5.76 -14.58
CA CYS A 600 15.21 -6.92 -14.20
C CYS A 600 14.52 -8.21 -14.66
N PRO A 601 14.99 -8.88 -15.72
CA PRO A 601 14.37 -10.12 -16.18
C PRO A 601 14.37 -11.27 -15.15
N ALA A 602 15.35 -11.29 -14.24
CA ALA A 602 15.44 -12.27 -13.17
C ALA A 602 14.42 -12.00 -12.02
N LEU A 603 14.04 -10.74 -11.83
CA LEU A 603 13.08 -10.28 -10.84
C LEU A 603 12.08 -9.34 -11.54
N PRO A 604 11.08 -9.89 -12.25
CA PRO A 604 10.17 -9.10 -13.06
C PRO A 604 9.28 -8.21 -12.18
N SER A 605 8.78 -7.13 -12.77
CA SER A 605 7.75 -6.28 -12.19
C SER A 605 6.62 -6.09 -13.18
N ALA A 606 5.44 -6.58 -12.84
CA ALA A 606 4.24 -6.37 -13.65
C ALA A 606 3.98 -4.87 -13.89
N PHE A 607 4.24 -4.02 -12.90
CA PHE A 607 4.05 -2.57 -13.01
C PHE A 607 5.06 -1.92 -13.95
N THR A 608 6.33 -2.25 -13.81
CA THR A 608 7.38 -1.71 -14.71
C THR A 608 7.16 -2.19 -16.14
N GLN A 609 6.83 -3.47 -16.36
CA GLN A 609 6.53 -4.01 -17.69
C GLN A 609 5.32 -3.31 -18.33
N GLU A 610 4.30 -3.00 -17.55
CA GLU A 610 3.14 -2.26 -18.05
C GLU A 610 3.52 -0.83 -18.49
N VAL A 611 4.35 -0.14 -17.71
CA VAL A 611 4.87 1.19 -18.11
C VAL A 611 5.67 1.07 -19.41
N ILE A 612 6.64 0.15 -19.49
CA ILE A 612 7.45 -0.08 -20.69
C ILE A 612 6.56 -0.34 -21.90
N PHE A 613 5.54 -1.19 -21.75
CA PHE A 613 4.60 -1.50 -22.81
C PHE A 613 3.84 -0.26 -23.33
N ASN A 614 3.58 0.71 -22.47
CA ASN A 614 2.81 1.92 -22.80
C ASN A 614 3.66 3.16 -23.08
N LEU A 615 5.00 3.08 -23.09
CA LEU A 615 5.84 4.20 -23.50
C LEU A 615 5.57 4.57 -24.98
N PRO A 616 5.72 5.87 -25.36
CA PRO A 616 5.42 6.36 -26.70
C PRO A 616 6.14 5.56 -27.80
N GLU A 617 7.41 5.24 -27.63
CA GLU A 617 8.20 4.46 -28.59
C GLU A 617 7.67 3.03 -28.75
N ALA A 618 7.30 2.37 -27.67
CA ALA A 618 6.76 1.02 -27.70
C ALA A 618 5.36 0.98 -28.36
N ARG A 619 4.55 2.01 -28.14
CA ARG A 619 3.24 2.17 -28.81
C ARG A 619 3.41 2.41 -30.30
N ALA A 620 4.29 3.35 -30.70
CA ALA A 620 4.57 3.64 -32.09
C ALA A 620 5.10 2.40 -32.85
N ARG A 621 5.99 1.63 -32.25
CA ARG A 621 6.49 0.38 -32.83
C ARG A 621 5.36 -0.64 -33.06
N ARG A 622 4.48 -0.85 -32.08
CA ARG A 622 3.35 -1.77 -32.21
C ARG A 622 2.35 -1.31 -33.29
N GLU A 623 2.10 -0.01 -33.40
CA GLU A 623 1.25 0.55 -34.46
C GLU A 623 1.88 0.31 -35.83
N GLN A 624 3.21 0.46 -35.98
CA GLN A 624 3.92 0.14 -37.20
C GLN A 624 3.83 -1.34 -37.54
N GLU A 625 4.11 -2.22 -36.56
CA GLU A 625 4.01 -3.67 -36.75
C GLU A 625 2.57 -4.10 -37.13
N ALA A 626 1.55 -3.51 -36.49
CA ALA A 626 0.16 -3.77 -36.81
C ALA A 626 -0.21 -3.27 -38.22
N ALA A 627 0.29 -2.06 -38.60
CA ALA A 627 0.07 -1.51 -39.95
C ALA A 627 0.76 -2.37 -41.02
N GLU A 628 1.96 -2.86 -40.76
CA GLU A 628 2.69 -3.77 -41.65
C GLU A 628 1.99 -5.11 -41.78
N ALA A 629 1.54 -5.71 -40.66
CA ALA A 629 0.75 -6.93 -40.67
C ALA A 629 -0.59 -6.77 -41.42
N ALA A 630 -1.23 -5.61 -41.32
CA ALA A 630 -2.44 -5.29 -42.07
C ALA A 630 -2.17 -5.16 -43.58
N ARG A 631 -1.03 -4.56 -43.96
CA ARG A 631 -0.59 -4.49 -45.39
C ARG A 631 -0.29 -5.88 -45.96
N LEU A 632 0.35 -6.76 -45.18
CA LEU A 632 0.66 -8.13 -45.59
C LEU A 632 -0.60 -9.03 -45.73
N ARG A 633 -1.68 -8.72 -45.02
CA ARG A 633 -2.95 -9.43 -45.12
C ARG A 633 -3.74 -9.09 -46.41
N GLY A 634 -3.33 -8.11 -47.19
CA GLY A 634 -4.02 -7.63 -48.41
C GLY A 634 -5.32 -6.89 -48.07
N PRO A 635 -5.96 -6.26 -49.08
CA PRO A 635 -7.23 -5.61 -48.83
C PRO A 635 -8.23 -6.67 -48.37
N THR A 636 -8.78 -6.48 -47.18
CA THR A 636 -9.94 -7.24 -46.72
C THR A 636 -10.99 -7.14 -47.84
N PRO A 637 -11.54 -8.24 -48.38
CA PRO A 637 -12.60 -8.13 -49.37
C PRO A 637 -13.66 -7.17 -48.83
N ALA A 638 -14.08 -6.21 -49.65
CA ALA A 638 -15.07 -5.23 -49.25
C ALA A 638 -16.21 -5.94 -48.51
N PRO A 639 -16.67 -5.43 -47.37
CA PRO A 639 -17.76 -6.06 -46.66
C PRO A 639 -18.90 -6.18 -47.67
N PHE A 640 -19.31 -7.43 -47.94
CA PHE A 640 -20.54 -7.67 -48.74
C PHE A 640 -21.59 -6.72 -48.20
N ALA A 641 -22.26 -6.00 -49.11
CA ALA A 641 -23.38 -5.16 -48.75
C ALA A 641 -24.26 -5.91 -47.75
N PRO A 642 -24.71 -5.27 -46.66
CA PRO A 642 -25.46 -5.98 -45.65
C PRO A 642 -26.67 -6.63 -46.28
N MET A 643 -26.65 -7.94 -46.39
CA MET A 643 -27.88 -8.71 -46.58
C MET A 643 -28.82 -8.33 -45.43
N PRO A 644 -30.09 -8.14 -45.65
CA PRO A 644 -31.06 -7.81 -44.62
C PRO A 644 -30.84 -8.79 -43.46
N ALA A 645 -30.69 -8.27 -42.25
CA ALA A 645 -30.43 -9.01 -41.05
C ALA A 645 -31.36 -10.21 -40.96
N ALA A 646 -30.80 -11.41 -41.17
CA ALA A 646 -31.51 -12.62 -40.82
C ALA A 646 -31.75 -12.56 -39.32
N ALA A 647 -32.98 -12.75 -38.90
CA ALA A 647 -33.38 -12.83 -37.51
C ALA A 647 -32.41 -13.75 -36.74
N PRO A 648 -32.06 -13.46 -35.48
CA PRO A 648 -31.15 -14.30 -34.69
C PRO A 648 -31.67 -15.74 -34.78
N ARG A 649 -30.84 -16.65 -35.32
CA ARG A 649 -31.14 -18.08 -35.31
C ARG A 649 -31.06 -18.56 -33.86
N THR A 650 -32.17 -18.52 -33.17
CA THR A 650 -32.37 -19.29 -31.96
C THR A 650 -32.43 -20.76 -32.36
N LEU A 651 -31.52 -21.57 -31.88
CA LEU A 651 -31.62 -23.02 -32.01
C LEU A 651 -32.87 -23.49 -31.26
N PRO A 652 -33.61 -24.51 -31.74
CA PRO A 652 -34.73 -25.05 -30.99
C PRO A 652 -34.26 -25.58 -29.64
N PRO A 653 -35.11 -25.55 -28.59
CA PRO A 653 -34.74 -26.05 -27.27
C PRO A 653 -34.37 -27.53 -27.37
N VAL A 654 -33.22 -27.86 -26.79
CA VAL A 654 -32.70 -29.25 -26.75
C VAL A 654 -32.90 -29.77 -25.33
N ASP A 655 -33.57 -30.93 -25.20
CA ASP A 655 -33.63 -31.65 -23.92
C ASP A 655 -32.25 -32.22 -23.64
N LEU A 656 -31.76 -32.06 -22.41
CA LEU A 656 -30.49 -32.69 -21.95
C LEU A 656 -30.42 -34.22 -22.17
N LYS A 657 -31.59 -34.85 -22.26
CA LYS A 657 -31.72 -36.29 -22.57
C LYS A 657 -31.25 -36.64 -23.98
N ASP A 658 -31.32 -35.71 -24.93
CA ASP A 658 -30.93 -35.91 -26.32
C ASP A 658 -29.40 -35.71 -26.53
N LEU A 659 -28.70 -35.16 -25.54
CA LEU A 659 -27.25 -34.96 -25.55
C LEU A 659 -26.49 -35.93 -24.65
N ALA A 660 -27.18 -36.92 -24.08
CA ALA A 660 -26.71 -37.70 -22.94
C ALA A 660 -25.87 -38.94 -23.27
N TRP A 661 -25.22 -39.05 -24.44
CA TRP A 661 -24.32 -40.18 -24.72
C TRP A 661 -22.94 -39.73 -25.21
N VAL A 662 -21.91 -40.44 -24.78
CA VAL A 662 -20.55 -40.28 -25.27
C VAL A 662 -20.50 -40.70 -26.76
N GLY A 663 -19.95 -39.82 -27.59
CA GLY A 663 -19.93 -40.05 -29.06
C GLY A 663 -20.99 -39.22 -29.81
N ALA A 664 -21.90 -38.55 -29.11
CA ALA A 664 -22.93 -37.71 -29.74
C ALA A 664 -22.31 -36.57 -30.57
N PRO A 665 -22.65 -36.45 -31.88
CA PRO A 665 -22.23 -35.29 -32.66
C PRO A 665 -23.10 -34.08 -32.31
N VAL A 666 -22.45 -32.98 -31.95
CA VAL A 666 -23.11 -31.74 -31.47
C VAL A 666 -22.58 -30.53 -32.21
N GLU A 667 -23.36 -29.46 -32.22
CA GLU A 667 -22.90 -28.15 -32.72
C GLU A 667 -23.15 -27.05 -31.68
N HIS A 668 -22.08 -26.38 -31.34
CA HIS A 668 -22.09 -25.25 -30.39
C HIS A 668 -22.08 -23.94 -31.15
N VAL A 669 -22.89 -22.97 -30.72
CA VAL A 669 -23.06 -21.66 -31.40
C VAL A 669 -21.76 -20.88 -31.59
N VAL A 670 -20.75 -21.07 -30.70
CA VAL A 670 -19.47 -20.35 -30.77
C VAL A 670 -18.34 -21.26 -31.27
N PHE A 671 -18.30 -22.54 -30.86
CA PHE A 671 -17.16 -23.44 -31.12
C PHE A 671 -17.37 -24.36 -32.32
N GLY A 672 -18.57 -24.32 -32.95
CA GLY A 672 -18.90 -25.14 -34.12
C GLY A 672 -19.15 -26.61 -33.78
N ARG A 673 -18.89 -27.48 -34.74
CA ARG A 673 -19.17 -28.91 -34.63
C ARG A 673 -18.15 -29.60 -33.72
N GLY A 674 -18.62 -30.52 -32.89
CA GLY A 674 -17.83 -31.33 -31.98
C GLY A 674 -18.49 -32.66 -31.66
N THR A 675 -17.79 -33.51 -30.91
CA THR A 675 -18.27 -34.81 -30.43
C THR A 675 -18.13 -34.87 -28.92
N VAL A 676 -19.16 -35.30 -28.22
CA VAL A 676 -19.12 -35.51 -26.77
C VAL A 676 -18.16 -36.64 -26.45
N THR A 677 -17.08 -36.39 -25.75
CA THR A 677 -16.06 -37.37 -25.38
C THR A 677 -16.25 -37.91 -23.98
N GLU A 678 -16.84 -37.16 -23.07
CA GLU A 678 -17.06 -37.58 -21.69
C GLU A 678 -18.27 -36.85 -21.08
N ILE A 679 -18.99 -37.54 -20.19
CA ILE A 679 -20.07 -36.96 -19.38
C ILE A 679 -19.79 -37.22 -17.90
N THR A 680 -19.54 -36.19 -17.11
CA THR A 680 -19.22 -36.31 -15.68
C THR A 680 -20.20 -35.46 -14.86
N GLY A 681 -21.21 -36.13 -14.28
CA GLY A 681 -22.30 -35.45 -13.56
C GLY A 681 -23.07 -34.49 -14.45
N ARG A 682 -23.02 -33.17 -14.16
CA ARG A 682 -23.69 -32.13 -14.96
C ARG A 682 -22.83 -31.55 -16.10
N PHE A 683 -21.58 -32.01 -16.27
CA PHE A 683 -20.64 -31.47 -17.24
C PHE A 683 -20.50 -32.39 -18.46
N LEU A 684 -20.42 -31.75 -19.64
CA LEU A 684 -20.16 -32.36 -20.93
C LEU A 684 -18.75 -31.99 -21.37
N THR A 685 -17.88 -32.96 -21.67
CA THR A 685 -16.61 -32.69 -22.35
C THR A 685 -16.80 -32.95 -23.83
N ILE A 686 -16.50 -31.97 -24.66
CA ILE A 686 -16.74 -32.00 -26.11
C ILE A 686 -15.42 -31.70 -26.83
N ARG A 687 -15.04 -32.58 -27.75
CA ARG A 687 -13.92 -32.33 -28.67
C ARG A 687 -14.45 -31.63 -29.92
N PHE A 688 -14.00 -30.44 -30.17
CA PHE A 688 -14.41 -29.62 -31.32
C PHE A 688 -13.49 -29.81 -32.53
N GLY A 689 -13.92 -29.27 -33.69
CA GLY A 689 -13.18 -29.41 -34.95
C GLY A 689 -11.80 -28.73 -34.95
N ASP A 690 -11.50 -27.86 -33.97
CA ASP A 690 -10.18 -27.28 -33.71
C ASP A 690 -9.21 -28.20 -32.95
N GLY A 691 -9.63 -29.47 -32.66
CA GLY A 691 -8.89 -30.44 -31.93
C GLY A 691 -8.84 -30.26 -30.40
N LYS A 692 -9.45 -29.21 -29.88
CA LYS A 692 -9.47 -28.91 -28.43
C LYS A 692 -10.69 -29.55 -27.76
N GLU A 693 -10.46 -30.04 -26.56
CA GLU A 693 -11.54 -30.48 -25.66
C GLU A 693 -11.94 -29.35 -24.73
N ARG A 694 -13.26 -29.14 -24.61
CA ARG A 694 -13.83 -28.12 -23.72
C ARG A 694 -14.89 -28.74 -22.84
N ARG A 695 -14.84 -28.41 -21.57
CA ARG A 695 -15.80 -28.86 -20.56
C ARG A 695 -16.88 -27.81 -20.38
N LEU A 696 -18.12 -28.13 -20.68
CA LEU A 696 -19.28 -27.27 -20.66
C LEU A 696 -20.28 -27.73 -19.59
N ASP A 697 -20.94 -26.78 -18.93
CA ASP A 697 -22.01 -27.09 -17.99
C ASP A 697 -23.30 -27.39 -18.73
N GLY A 698 -23.77 -28.65 -18.70
CA GLY A 698 -24.92 -29.14 -19.47
C GLY A 698 -26.19 -28.32 -19.24
N PRO A 699 -26.64 -28.06 -18.00
CA PRO A 699 -27.76 -27.20 -17.73
C PRO A 699 -27.63 -25.81 -18.38
N THR A 700 -26.48 -25.15 -18.26
CA THR A 700 -26.23 -23.82 -18.80
C THR A 700 -26.30 -23.80 -20.35
N VAL A 701 -25.71 -24.80 -21.03
CA VAL A 701 -25.76 -24.84 -22.51
C VAL A 701 -27.16 -25.18 -23.04
N ALA A 702 -27.97 -25.92 -22.27
CA ALA A 702 -29.37 -26.19 -22.60
C ALA A 702 -30.26 -24.96 -22.35
N GLU A 703 -30.15 -24.31 -21.21
CA GLU A 703 -30.93 -23.13 -20.82
C GLU A 703 -30.70 -21.94 -21.77
N HIS A 704 -29.47 -21.74 -22.22
CA HIS A 704 -29.12 -20.67 -23.13
C HIS A 704 -29.11 -21.07 -24.61
N HIS A 705 -29.58 -22.27 -24.95
CA HIS A 705 -29.64 -22.80 -26.32
C HIS A 705 -28.31 -22.74 -27.10
N LEU A 706 -27.21 -23.01 -26.38
CA LEU A 706 -25.85 -22.89 -26.92
C LEU A 706 -25.38 -24.13 -27.67
N LEU A 707 -26.05 -25.28 -27.51
CA LEU A 707 -25.67 -26.58 -28.08
C LEU A 707 -26.88 -27.22 -28.75
N ARG A 708 -26.68 -27.88 -29.91
CA ARG A 708 -27.69 -28.72 -30.55
C ARG A 708 -27.10 -30.12 -30.87
N SER A 709 -27.93 -31.14 -30.83
CA SER A 709 -27.61 -32.49 -31.40
C SER A 709 -27.66 -32.42 -32.91
N LEU A 710 -26.73 -33.10 -33.57
CA LEU A 710 -26.71 -33.28 -35.03
C LEU A 710 -27.32 -34.60 -35.48
N GLU A 711 -27.59 -35.54 -34.56
CA GLU A 711 -28.30 -36.78 -34.79
C GLU A 711 -29.33 -36.96 -33.68
N SER A 712 -30.53 -37.43 -34.04
CA SER A 712 -31.49 -37.94 -33.05
C SER A 712 -31.09 -39.38 -32.68
N PRO A 713 -31.28 -39.81 -31.40
CA PRO A 713 -30.95 -41.13 -30.95
C PRO A 713 -31.68 -42.22 -31.71
#